data_ebde768a57e9fb9e6793324a90473666
#
_entry.id   ebde768a57e9fb9e6793324a90473666
#
_cell.length_a   1.000
_cell.length_b   1.000
_cell.length_c   1.000
_cell.angle_alpha   90.00
_cell.angle_beta   90.00
_cell.angle_gamma   90.00
#
_symmetry.space_group_name_H-M   'P 1'
#
loop_
_entity.id
_entity.type
_entity.pdbx_description
1 polymer ?
#
loop_
_entity_poly.entity_id
_entity_poly.type
_entity_poly.pdbx_seq_one_letter_code
_entity_poly.pdbx_strand_id
1 'polypeptide(L)'
;VNLIYSKSELSFHIKPTKNEYKKITVTQCKTKVEELTKCIEQGIPVTAQVYDSNIRSTTNFIAQTMFALDFDETLNLPEIEAICADYRLRFNFGYPTYSHTDNKPRYRIVFICDGEVRHPKMATDLNKAFSIIFKSLNDKACMDLARIWLGTNKKVFVDDLHSTFNPVDIFTIANELKYSRAGNRERKSFDINLIEKSGDSSNSILYSYNTNGIPHICDESEKQFKLIDNWKLEDLLVCKLFKTFYEGGGTPLLKHKLIDNELMCMASNLMRIEGGEQLYKACLIKNKHYDYHDKSSKISYLRNQSHYKTYLIGNYSPYQEDKSNQFQTFPELLRKKGRVEVDDTYQPQIFTLPEAEQVLKKGFETADTDTGPTAYLFKAAPGLGKSQHYKNKKGIVMSFPNNNLKNEQYLSSTLIDNEKLVTPEALTKFSTQVQAYLNALYQKGLNENAFFKIKDLANGKSIFEDGRIDHDDMNFAIEYLKQNKMVNEASTDKTIFTTHTRMIHQSFKHDTYVFDEDAFSTIFEHHKTSITELEVIKTHLMLRGCDTVELEKVLMTNDTEMHSTPIFIDFVNIIKEIIRANAFNTNVLKFFYSSRFMLDGGYIHYEINNLNKLPVDKKLIFLDATASVTFFKKIFGDRLVVIDVSNIKFQGSLVQNTSKSCSKKGLDSYHEKVSGKVGNLPVITHVNYKKYFTNPVDTLHFGNLTGSNVLSGKDFCVVGTMTYHPTYYRFLAGMLNINCEDFRMKNLKVNYEGRRFWFTTFENPELQRLHLEQVEGELIQGVHRGRLIRTGATVHLYSNFPLLQAKYIY
;
A
#
# COMPACT_ATOMS: atom_id res chain seq x y z
N VAL A 1 19.01 14.11 -43.15
CA VAL A 1 17.65 13.65 -42.82
C VAL A 1 16.65 14.75 -43.18
N ASN A 2 15.60 14.41 -43.90
CA ASN A 2 14.49 15.32 -44.17
C ASN A 2 13.53 15.29 -43.02
N LEU A 3 13.32 16.43 -42.35
CA LEU A 3 12.45 16.57 -41.22
C LEU A 3 11.10 17.13 -41.61
N ILE A 4 10.04 16.64 -40.96
CA ILE A 4 8.74 17.29 -40.98
C ILE A 4 8.47 17.87 -39.59
N TYR A 5 8.11 19.13 -39.53
CA TYR A 5 7.79 19.85 -38.30
C TYR A 5 6.92 21.05 -38.61
N SER A 6 6.52 21.83 -37.64
CA SER A 6 5.83 23.07 -37.90
C SER A 6 6.59 24.25 -37.27
N LYS A 7 6.66 25.39 -37.98
CA LYS A 7 7.34 26.60 -37.51
C LYS A 7 6.45 27.81 -37.55
N SER A 8 6.78 28.79 -36.71
CA SER A 8 6.13 30.12 -36.71
C SER A 8 6.75 31.05 -37.73
N GLU A 9 5.99 32.03 -38.19
CA GLU A 9 6.50 33.20 -38.93
C GLU A 9 7.10 34.24 -37.99
N LEU A 10 6.80 34.20 -36.72
CA LEU A 10 7.32 35.11 -35.70
C LEU A 10 8.70 34.66 -35.22
N SER A 11 9.55 35.62 -34.87
CA SER A 11 10.84 35.37 -34.21
C SER A 11 10.94 36.17 -32.92
N PHE A 12 11.66 35.64 -31.94
CA PHE A 12 11.85 36.28 -30.64
C PHE A 12 13.33 36.23 -30.25
N HIS A 13 13.89 37.38 -29.89
CA HIS A 13 15.27 37.47 -29.38
C HIS A 13 15.34 37.41 -27.86
N ILE A 14 14.18 37.55 -27.23
CA ILE A 14 13.98 37.37 -25.77
C ILE A 14 12.76 36.49 -25.54
N LYS A 15 12.62 35.93 -24.34
CA LYS A 15 11.48 35.08 -24.00
C LYS A 15 10.17 35.85 -24.17
N PRO A 16 9.22 35.37 -25.00
CA PRO A 16 7.96 36.03 -25.25
C PRO A 16 7.09 36.14 -23.98
N THR A 17 6.32 37.19 -23.88
CA THR A 17 5.29 37.39 -22.85
C THR A 17 4.12 36.38 -23.05
N LYS A 18 3.27 36.18 -22.03
CA LYS A 18 2.08 35.32 -22.16
C LYS A 18 1.16 35.74 -23.32
N ASN A 19 1.05 37.02 -23.61
CA ASN A 19 0.20 37.55 -24.69
C ASN A 19 0.83 37.31 -26.07
N GLU A 20 2.13 37.41 -26.21
CA GLU A 20 2.85 37.11 -27.44
C GLU A 20 2.84 35.60 -27.70
N TYR A 21 3.03 34.79 -26.66
CA TYR A 21 2.98 33.32 -26.75
C TYR A 21 1.62 32.82 -27.27
N LYS A 22 0.51 33.44 -26.91
CA LYS A 22 -0.82 33.10 -27.43
C LYS A 22 -1.01 33.40 -28.92
N LYS A 23 -0.23 34.33 -29.49
CA LYS A 23 -0.31 34.72 -30.90
C LYS A 23 0.54 33.80 -31.81
N ILE A 24 1.33 32.87 -31.25
CA ILE A 24 2.20 32.01 -32.06
C ILE A 24 1.32 31.02 -32.81
N THR A 25 1.19 31.19 -34.11
CA THR A 25 0.66 30.20 -35.05
C THR A 25 1.81 29.47 -35.72
N VAL A 26 1.58 28.24 -36.20
CA VAL A 26 2.60 27.40 -36.85
C VAL A 26 2.09 26.85 -38.17
N THR A 27 2.97 26.77 -39.14
CA THR A 27 2.73 26.15 -40.46
C THR A 27 3.67 24.99 -40.69
N GLN A 28 3.17 23.95 -41.34
CA GLN A 28 3.97 22.75 -41.67
C GLN A 28 5.16 23.11 -42.53
N CYS A 29 6.29 22.49 -42.24
CA CYS A 29 7.54 22.67 -42.95
C CYS A 29 8.23 21.32 -43.16
N LYS A 30 8.89 21.15 -44.29
CA LYS A 30 9.75 20.03 -44.59
C LYS A 30 11.10 20.54 -45.07
N THR A 31 12.13 20.36 -44.22
CA THR A 31 13.46 20.88 -44.47
C THR A 31 14.55 19.94 -43.94
N LYS A 32 15.79 20.27 -44.18
CA LYS A 32 16.93 19.58 -43.57
C LYS A 32 17.17 20.09 -42.14
N VAL A 33 17.86 19.27 -41.36
CA VAL A 33 18.14 19.57 -39.94
C VAL A 33 19.00 20.83 -39.78
N GLU A 34 19.90 21.10 -40.73
CA GLU A 34 20.76 22.31 -40.73
C GLU A 34 19.97 23.61 -40.91
N GLU A 35 18.84 23.59 -41.60
CA GLU A 35 17.94 24.75 -41.74
C GLU A 35 17.12 24.93 -40.50
N LEU A 36 16.69 23.84 -39.81
CA LEU A 36 15.98 23.89 -38.57
C LEU A 36 16.83 24.52 -37.46
N THR A 37 18.12 24.13 -37.33
CA THR A 37 19.03 24.71 -36.33
C THR A 37 19.18 26.22 -36.52
N LYS A 38 19.30 26.70 -37.78
CA LYS A 38 19.35 28.16 -38.10
C LYS A 38 18.04 28.86 -37.68
N CYS A 39 16.90 28.27 -37.95
CA CYS A 39 15.61 28.83 -37.51
C CYS A 39 15.56 28.97 -35.97
N ILE A 40 16.05 27.98 -35.23
CA ILE A 40 16.11 28.01 -33.77
C ILE A 40 17.05 29.12 -33.28
N GLU A 41 18.22 29.28 -33.85
CA GLU A 41 19.19 30.36 -33.52
C GLU A 41 18.62 31.75 -33.81
N GLN A 42 17.76 31.88 -34.82
CA GLN A 42 17.03 33.11 -35.14
C GLN A 42 15.87 33.40 -34.21
N GLY A 43 15.64 32.57 -33.17
CA GLY A 43 14.55 32.75 -32.21
C GLY A 43 13.18 32.36 -32.77
N ILE A 44 13.09 31.61 -33.87
CA ILE A 44 11.82 31.21 -34.47
C ILE A 44 11.24 30.05 -33.64
N PRO A 45 10.01 30.15 -33.11
CA PRO A 45 9.33 29.07 -32.44
C PRO A 45 9.01 27.93 -33.40
N VAL A 46 9.27 26.69 -32.94
CA VAL A 46 8.98 25.47 -33.69
C VAL A 46 8.21 24.48 -32.84
N THR A 47 7.56 23.52 -33.47
CA THR A 47 7.01 22.34 -32.80
C THR A 47 7.43 21.11 -33.56
N ALA A 48 7.73 20.04 -32.85
CA ALA A 48 8.15 18.77 -33.45
C ALA A 48 7.03 18.09 -34.26
N GLN A 49 5.80 18.46 -34.00
CA GLN A 49 4.60 17.83 -34.54
C GLN A 49 4.11 18.56 -35.78
N VAL A 50 3.47 17.78 -36.66
CA VAL A 50 2.63 18.27 -37.79
C VAL A 50 1.17 18.05 -37.41
N TYR A 51 0.33 19.05 -37.75
CA TYR A 51 -1.09 19.04 -37.39
C TYR A 51 -1.94 19.14 -38.66
N ASP A 52 -3.16 18.58 -38.62
CA ASP A 52 -4.15 18.65 -39.72
C ASP A 52 -4.67 20.08 -39.96
N SER A 53 -4.40 20.99 -39.06
CA SER A 53 -4.78 22.42 -39.15
C SER A 53 -3.73 23.28 -38.47
N ASN A 54 -3.80 24.58 -38.65
CA ASN A 54 -2.91 25.52 -37.95
C ASN A 54 -3.17 25.60 -36.42
N ILE A 55 -4.10 24.76 -35.91
CA ILE A 55 -4.42 24.69 -34.48
C ILE A 55 -3.65 23.55 -33.86
N ARG A 56 -2.75 23.90 -32.93
CA ARG A 56 -1.94 22.95 -32.17
C ARG A 56 -2.80 22.24 -31.12
N SER A 57 -3.10 20.97 -31.36
CA SER A 57 -3.77 20.11 -30.36
C SER A 57 -3.38 18.65 -30.60
N THR A 58 -3.45 17.83 -29.58
CA THR A 58 -3.22 16.38 -29.69
C THR A 58 -4.23 15.70 -30.62
N THR A 59 -5.42 16.25 -30.74
CA THR A 59 -6.49 15.74 -31.63
C THR A 59 -6.19 15.98 -33.10
N ASN A 60 -5.40 17.01 -33.43
CA ASN A 60 -5.01 17.36 -34.78
C ASN A 60 -3.62 16.82 -35.18
N PHE A 61 -3.03 15.96 -34.33
CA PHE A 61 -1.72 15.37 -34.58
C PHE A 61 -1.73 14.47 -35.81
N ILE A 62 -0.82 14.72 -36.74
CA ILE A 62 -0.60 13.88 -37.95
C ILE A 62 0.64 13.03 -37.80
N ALA A 63 1.78 13.66 -37.50
CA ALA A 63 3.06 12.99 -37.44
C ALA A 63 4.12 13.75 -36.63
N GLN A 64 5.17 13.04 -36.24
CA GLN A 64 6.33 13.57 -35.53
C GLN A 64 7.58 12.82 -35.97
N THR A 65 8.68 13.52 -36.24
CA THR A 65 10.01 12.95 -36.53
C THR A 65 11.04 13.31 -35.50
N MET A 66 10.78 14.29 -34.65
CA MET A 66 11.74 14.80 -33.66
C MET A 66 11.17 14.67 -32.25
N PHE A 67 12.06 14.41 -31.30
CA PHE A 67 11.72 14.27 -29.89
C PHE A 67 12.69 15.15 -29.08
N ALA A 68 12.16 16.00 -28.20
CA ALA A 68 12.98 16.89 -27.40
C ALA A 68 12.72 16.74 -25.91
N LEU A 69 13.79 16.87 -25.15
CA LEU A 69 13.80 16.86 -23.70
C LEU A 69 14.30 18.21 -23.17
N ASP A 70 13.59 18.81 -22.24
CA ASP A 70 14.02 20.01 -21.53
C ASP A 70 14.62 19.63 -20.18
N PHE A 71 15.82 20.13 -19.90
CA PHE A 71 16.51 19.96 -18.63
C PHE A 71 16.62 21.33 -17.95
N ASP A 72 15.75 21.57 -16.98
CA ASP A 72 15.67 22.83 -16.23
C ASP A 72 16.40 22.69 -14.89
N GLU A 73 17.71 23.04 -14.84
CA GLU A 73 18.55 23.00 -13.63
C GLU A 73 18.75 21.58 -13.04
N THR A 74 18.44 20.52 -13.81
CA THR A 74 18.48 19.12 -13.35
C THR A 74 19.74 18.38 -13.80
N LEU A 75 20.24 18.65 -14.99
CA LEU A 75 21.45 18.07 -15.58
C LEU A 75 22.21 19.14 -16.34
N ASN A 76 23.55 19.10 -16.27
CA ASN A 76 24.43 19.87 -17.14
C ASN A 76 24.74 19.08 -18.42
N LEU A 77 25.38 19.72 -19.40
CA LEU A 77 25.66 19.10 -20.70
C LEU A 77 26.53 17.87 -20.60
N PRO A 78 27.67 17.83 -19.85
CA PRO A 78 28.46 16.62 -19.66
C PRO A 78 27.70 15.45 -19.04
N GLU A 79 26.77 15.71 -18.11
CA GLU A 79 25.92 14.66 -17.52
C GLU A 79 24.92 14.09 -18.52
N ILE A 80 24.38 14.92 -19.40
CA ILE A 80 23.51 14.51 -20.50
C ILE A 80 24.28 13.63 -21.49
N GLU A 81 25.47 14.06 -21.89
CA GLU A 81 26.40 13.34 -22.80
C GLU A 81 26.80 11.99 -22.20
N ALA A 82 27.10 11.93 -20.90
CA ALA A 82 27.42 10.69 -20.20
C ALA A 82 26.23 9.70 -20.24
N ILE A 83 25.02 10.16 -19.97
CA ILE A 83 23.80 9.31 -20.05
C ILE A 83 23.60 8.82 -21.49
N CYS A 84 23.79 9.68 -22.48
CA CYS A 84 23.70 9.27 -23.88
C CYS A 84 24.75 8.18 -24.21
N ALA A 85 25.99 8.34 -23.77
CA ALA A 85 27.06 7.36 -23.96
C ALA A 85 26.74 6.01 -23.30
N ASP A 86 26.22 6.00 -22.06
CA ASP A 86 25.84 4.80 -21.32
C ASP A 86 24.86 3.92 -22.11
N TYR A 87 23.91 4.54 -22.83
CA TYR A 87 22.90 3.84 -23.61
C TYR A 87 23.15 3.84 -25.13
N ARG A 88 24.35 4.24 -25.59
CA ARG A 88 24.74 4.34 -26.99
C ARG A 88 23.81 5.21 -27.84
N LEU A 89 23.25 6.23 -27.22
CA LEU A 89 22.41 7.23 -27.88
C LEU A 89 23.27 8.40 -28.37
N ARG A 90 22.83 9.00 -29.45
CA ARG A 90 23.42 10.26 -29.99
C ARG A 90 22.27 11.23 -30.14
N PHE A 91 22.40 12.41 -29.55
CA PHE A 91 21.45 13.48 -29.84
C PHE A 91 21.90 14.23 -31.12
N ASN A 92 20.96 14.79 -31.84
CA ASN A 92 21.29 15.49 -33.06
C ASN A 92 21.85 16.87 -32.77
N PHE A 93 21.13 17.62 -31.97
CA PHE A 93 21.57 18.93 -31.53
C PHE A 93 20.89 19.33 -30.20
N GLY A 94 21.45 20.32 -29.58
CA GLY A 94 20.85 20.92 -28.40
C GLY A 94 21.09 22.42 -28.34
N TYR A 95 20.35 23.10 -27.50
CA TYR A 95 20.53 24.54 -27.33
C TYR A 95 20.15 25.01 -25.92
N PRO A 96 20.86 26.05 -25.41
CA PRO A 96 20.45 26.72 -24.18
C PRO A 96 19.15 27.48 -24.39
N THR A 97 18.18 27.31 -23.51
CA THR A 97 16.90 28.06 -23.56
C THR A 97 17.11 29.53 -23.15
N TYR A 98 16.15 30.41 -23.39
CA TYR A 98 16.27 31.85 -23.03
C TYR A 98 16.59 32.09 -21.54
N SER A 99 16.16 31.19 -20.66
CA SER A 99 16.37 31.30 -19.21
C SER A 99 17.64 30.64 -18.70
N HIS A 100 18.50 30.13 -19.61
CA HIS A 100 19.78 29.51 -19.27
C HIS A 100 20.80 30.56 -18.78
N THR A 101 21.47 30.25 -17.68
CA THR A 101 22.67 30.94 -17.20
C THR A 101 23.69 29.90 -16.73
N ASP A 102 24.98 30.29 -16.59
CA ASP A 102 26.04 29.35 -16.15
C ASP A 102 25.73 28.74 -14.77
N ASN A 103 25.12 29.51 -13.88
CA ASN A 103 24.71 29.07 -12.55
C ASN A 103 23.37 28.29 -12.54
N LYS A 104 22.60 28.36 -13.62
CA LYS A 104 21.30 27.72 -13.78
C LYS A 104 21.20 27.13 -15.18
N PRO A 105 21.83 25.98 -15.42
CA PRO A 105 21.85 25.37 -16.73
C PRO A 105 20.44 24.92 -17.16
N ARG A 106 20.05 25.31 -18.37
CA ARG A 106 18.76 24.97 -18.97
C ARG A 106 18.93 24.65 -20.43
N TYR A 107 18.81 23.39 -20.78
CA TYR A 107 19.05 22.89 -22.13
C TYR A 107 17.83 22.21 -22.70
N ARG A 108 17.67 22.35 -24.03
CA ARG A 108 16.80 21.47 -24.83
C ARG A 108 17.66 20.61 -25.72
N ILE A 109 17.46 19.29 -25.64
CA ILE A 109 18.19 18.29 -26.40
C ILE A 109 17.23 17.59 -27.36
N VAL A 110 17.59 17.45 -28.62
CA VAL A 110 16.73 16.95 -29.70
C VAL A 110 17.29 15.67 -30.28
N PHE A 111 16.41 14.66 -30.37
CA PHE A 111 16.65 13.37 -31.01
C PHE A 111 15.77 13.24 -32.25
N ILE A 112 16.32 12.70 -33.35
CA ILE A 112 15.60 12.51 -34.61
C ILE A 112 15.34 11.02 -34.83
N CYS A 113 14.07 10.68 -35.08
CA CYS A 113 13.65 9.33 -35.45
C CYS A 113 14.06 9.00 -36.91
N ASP A 114 14.39 7.74 -37.19
CA ASP A 114 14.68 7.25 -38.52
C ASP A 114 13.46 7.23 -39.47
N GLY A 115 12.25 7.51 -38.91
CA GLY A 115 11.00 7.56 -39.65
C GLY A 115 9.95 8.51 -39.03
N GLU A 116 8.78 8.59 -39.66
CA GLU A 116 7.65 9.38 -39.18
C GLU A 116 6.80 8.56 -38.22
N VAL A 117 6.63 9.02 -36.99
CA VAL A 117 5.71 8.45 -35.99
C VAL A 117 4.32 9.06 -36.21
N ARG A 118 3.37 8.28 -36.73
CA ARG A 118 2.01 8.75 -37.09
C ARG A 118 0.93 8.42 -36.08
N HIS A 119 1.26 7.73 -35.01
CA HIS A 119 0.31 7.39 -33.95
C HIS A 119 0.55 8.26 -32.71
N PRO A 120 -0.41 9.10 -32.23
CA PRO A 120 -0.21 10.05 -31.13
C PRO A 120 0.16 9.37 -29.81
N LYS A 121 -0.41 8.18 -29.53
CA LYS A 121 -0.03 7.40 -28.35
C LYS A 121 1.42 6.92 -28.42
N MET A 122 1.86 6.46 -29.59
CA MET A 122 3.27 6.03 -29.78
C MET A 122 4.23 7.20 -29.57
N ALA A 123 3.92 8.39 -30.09
CA ALA A 123 4.73 9.60 -29.88
C ALA A 123 4.78 9.97 -28.38
N THR A 124 3.66 9.90 -27.66
CA THR A 124 3.62 10.13 -26.21
C THR A 124 4.42 9.08 -25.44
N ASP A 125 4.34 7.82 -25.84
CA ASP A 125 5.04 6.73 -25.17
C ASP A 125 6.57 6.80 -25.43
N LEU A 126 7.01 7.26 -26.60
CA LEU A 126 8.42 7.55 -26.88
C LEU A 126 8.95 8.69 -25.99
N ASN A 127 8.19 9.78 -25.80
CA ASN A 127 8.57 10.84 -24.87
C ASN A 127 8.73 10.29 -23.44
N LYS A 128 7.84 9.37 -23.01
CA LYS A 128 7.96 8.71 -21.71
C LYS A 128 9.17 7.77 -21.64
N ALA A 129 9.47 7.05 -22.70
CA ALA A 129 10.61 6.16 -22.77
C ALA A 129 11.91 6.94 -22.63
N PHE A 130 12.09 8.04 -23.37
CA PHE A 130 13.21 8.95 -23.20
C PHE A 130 13.30 9.49 -21.76
N SER A 131 12.16 9.91 -21.16
CA SER A 131 12.17 10.38 -19.78
C SER A 131 12.67 9.31 -18.80
N ILE A 132 12.38 8.04 -19.03
CA ILE A 132 12.88 6.92 -18.19
C ILE A 132 14.38 6.75 -18.34
N ILE A 133 14.90 6.83 -19.56
CA ILE A 133 16.33 6.77 -19.87
C ILE A 133 17.08 7.89 -19.12
N PHE A 134 16.56 9.11 -19.15
CA PHE A 134 17.08 10.26 -18.42
C PHE A 134 16.62 10.37 -16.95
N LYS A 135 16.26 9.22 -16.33
CA LYS A 135 15.91 9.10 -14.91
C LYS A 135 14.75 10.00 -14.46
N SER A 136 13.90 10.44 -15.40
CA SER A 136 12.80 11.41 -15.19
C SER A 136 13.28 12.79 -14.70
N LEU A 137 14.49 13.18 -15.05
CA LEU A 137 15.08 14.47 -14.72
C LEU A 137 14.74 15.58 -15.74
N ASN A 138 14.09 15.24 -16.85
CA ASN A 138 13.57 16.22 -17.81
C ASN A 138 12.21 16.79 -17.37
N ASP A 139 11.88 17.99 -17.91
CA ASP A 139 10.57 18.60 -17.67
C ASP A 139 9.43 17.72 -18.18
N LYS A 140 8.43 17.47 -17.31
CA LYS A 140 7.25 16.67 -17.66
C LYS A 140 6.39 17.26 -18.78
N ALA A 141 6.50 18.55 -19.03
CA ALA A 141 5.79 19.23 -20.12
C ALA A 141 6.27 18.77 -21.51
N CYS A 142 7.42 18.09 -21.61
CA CYS A 142 7.87 17.44 -22.86
C CYS A 142 6.94 16.30 -23.34
N MET A 143 6.03 15.82 -22.48
CA MET A 143 5.04 14.81 -22.84
C MET A 143 3.87 15.37 -23.67
N ASP A 144 3.70 16.70 -23.73
CA ASP A 144 2.60 17.33 -24.44
C ASP A 144 2.89 17.42 -25.95
N LEU A 145 2.08 16.75 -26.77
CA LEU A 145 2.17 16.76 -28.23
C LEU A 145 1.74 18.10 -28.86
N ALA A 146 1.25 19.04 -28.10
CA ALA A 146 0.93 20.40 -28.55
C ALA A 146 1.97 21.45 -28.12
N ARG A 147 3.11 20.99 -27.55
CA ARG A 147 4.15 21.87 -27.02
C ARG A 147 4.89 22.60 -28.14
N ILE A 148 5.07 23.91 -27.95
CA ILE A 148 5.92 24.72 -28.78
C ILE A 148 7.31 24.85 -28.16
N TRP A 149 8.33 24.74 -28.99
CA TRP A 149 9.70 25.01 -28.62
C TRP A 149 10.03 26.43 -29.03
N LEU A 150 10.30 27.26 -28.06
CA LEU A 150 10.84 28.60 -28.35
C LEU A 150 12.26 28.43 -28.90
N GLY A 151 12.62 29.27 -29.85
CA GLY A 151 13.99 29.33 -30.32
C GLY A 151 14.94 29.84 -29.25
N THR A 152 16.12 30.22 -29.63
CA THR A 152 17.15 30.76 -28.71
C THR A 152 17.85 31.94 -29.34
N ASN A 153 18.50 32.77 -28.53
CA ASN A 153 19.44 33.80 -28.98
C ASN A 153 20.91 33.38 -28.78
N LYS A 154 21.13 32.12 -28.51
CA LYS A 154 22.44 31.50 -28.27
C LYS A 154 22.73 30.48 -29.34
N LYS A 155 24.00 30.05 -29.44
CA LYS A 155 24.38 29.05 -30.43
C LYS A 155 23.78 27.68 -30.12
N VAL A 156 23.33 27.00 -31.15
CA VAL A 156 22.98 25.58 -31.13
C VAL A 156 24.29 24.78 -31.11
N PHE A 157 24.39 23.79 -30.26
CA PHE A 157 25.49 22.83 -30.26
C PHE A 157 25.02 21.50 -30.86
N VAL A 158 25.95 20.81 -31.49
CA VAL A 158 25.68 19.62 -32.31
C VAL A 158 26.51 18.47 -31.77
N ASP A 159 25.87 17.30 -31.56
CA ASP A 159 26.54 16.03 -31.32
C ASP A 159 26.69 15.25 -32.64
N ASP A 160 25.55 14.87 -33.28
CA ASP A 160 25.57 14.22 -34.59
C ASP A 160 24.27 14.54 -35.37
N LEU A 161 24.35 15.49 -36.31
CA LEU A 161 23.18 15.91 -37.11
C LEU A 161 22.58 14.80 -37.98
N HIS A 162 23.31 13.74 -38.26
CA HIS A 162 22.89 12.65 -39.16
C HIS A 162 22.47 11.38 -38.42
N SER A 163 22.71 11.30 -37.10
CA SER A 163 22.24 10.22 -36.26
C SER A 163 20.72 10.13 -36.25
N THR A 164 20.19 8.93 -36.20
CA THR A 164 18.76 8.68 -35.99
C THR A 164 18.57 7.55 -35.03
N PHE A 165 17.49 7.58 -34.28
CA PHE A 165 17.11 6.48 -33.42
C PHE A 165 15.95 5.68 -34.03
N ASN A 166 15.91 4.38 -33.68
CA ASN A 166 14.78 3.51 -33.96
C ASN A 166 13.86 3.45 -32.72
N PRO A 167 12.53 3.60 -32.88
CA PRO A 167 11.58 3.51 -31.77
C PRO A 167 11.68 2.21 -30.95
N VAL A 168 11.96 1.08 -31.61
CA VAL A 168 12.10 -0.23 -30.95
C VAL A 168 13.25 -0.20 -29.94
N ASP A 169 14.40 0.39 -30.32
CA ASP A 169 15.58 0.46 -29.45
C ASP A 169 15.29 1.31 -28.20
N ILE A 170 14.63 2.45 -28.36
CA ILE A 170 14.28 3.34 -27.25
C ILE A 170 13.32 2.64 -26.27
N PHE A 171 12.31 1.92 -26.77
CA PHE A 171 11.40 1.17 -25.93
C PHE A 171 12.10 -0.02 -25.23
N THR A 172 13.03 -0.69 -25.92
CA THR A 172 13.82 -1.78 -25.33
C THR A 172 14.64 -1.28 -24.15
N ILE A 173 15.45 -0.24 -24.35
CA ILE A 173 16.25 0.38 -23.28
C ILE A 173 15.37 0.82 -22.11
N ALA A 174 14.25 1.49 -22.39
CA ALA A 174 13.35 1.96 -21.36
C ALA A 174 12.65 0.82 -20.58
N ASN A 175 12.35 -0.30 -21.24
CA ASN A 175 11.81 -1.49 -20.59
C ASN A 175 12.86 -2.14 -19.68
N GLU A 176 14.09 -2.34 -20.14
CA GLU A 176 15.20 -2.87 -19.33
C GLU A 176 15.42 -2.03 -18.07
N LEU A 177 15.40 -0.69 -18.20
CA LEU A 177 15.51 0.23 -17.07
C LEU A 177 14.32 0.19 -16.12
N LYS A 178 13.12 -0.10 -16.61
CA LYS A 178 11.96 -0.35 -15.76
C LYS A 178 12.13 -1.62 -14.95
N TYR A 179 12.64 -2.69 -15.54
CA TYR A 179 12.89 -3.95 -14.85
C TYR A 179 14.01 -3.82 -13.81
N SER A 180 15.11 -3.16 -14.15
CA SER A 180 16.24 -2.99 -13.23
C SER A 180 15.95 -2.08 -12.03
N ARG A 181 14.98 -1.15 -12.14
CA ARG A 181 14.55 -0.24 -11.06
C ARG A 181 13.31 -0.70 -10.34
N ALA A 182 12.70 -1.79 -10.77
CA ALA A 182 11.50 -2.33 -10.20
C ALA A 182 11.78 -3.17 -8.94
N GLY A 183 11.98 -2.49 -7.83
CA GLY A 183 11.49 -3.05 -6.57
C GLY A 183 9.95 -3.10 -6.66
N ASN A 184 9.41 -4.26 -7.01
CA ASN A 184 8.02 -4.70 -6.82
C ASN A 184 6.88 -3.73 -7.16
N ARG A 185 6.81 -3.21 -8.38
CA ARG A 185 5.57 -2.75 -9.00
C ARG A 185 5.62 -3.11 -10.48
N GLU A 186 4.69 -3.94 -10.96
CA GLU A 186 4.41 -4.11 -12.39
C GLU A 186 4.16 -2.73 -13.03
N ARG A 187 5.21 -2.12 -13.52
CA ARG A 187 5.08 -0.98 -14.44
C ARG A 187 4.85 -1.60 -15.82
N LYS A 188 3.67 -1.39 -16.40
CA LYS A 188 3.38 -1.80 -17.78
C LYS A 188 4.59 -1.44 -18.67
N SER A 189 5.21 -2.46 -19.25
CA SER A 189 6.25 -2.32 -20.25
C SER A 189 5.67 -1.66 -21.51
N PHE A 190 6.51 -1.02 -22.29
CA PHE A 190 6.11 -0.64 -23.66
C PHE A 190 6.04 -1.91 -24.51
N ASP A 191 4.92 -2.13 -25.16
CA ASP A 191 4.74 -3.32 -26.00
C ASP A 191 5.36 -3.09 -27.38
N ILE A 192 6.55 -3.63 -27.55
CA ILE A 192 7.32 -3.50 -28.79
C ILE A 192 6.65 -4.25 -29.94
N ASN A 193 5.88 -5.30 -29.65
CA ASN A 193 5.20 -6.11 -30.69
C ASN A 193 4.06 -5.36 -31.38
N LEU A 194 3.60 -4.24 -30.79
CA LEU A 194 2.60 -3.39 -31.40
C LEU A 194 3.15 -2.45 -32.49
N ILE A 195 4.45 -2.34 -32.61
CA ILE A 195 5.08 -1.39 -33.53
C ILE A 195 5.02 -1.95 -34.96
N GLU A 196 4.28 -1.28 -35.83
CA GLU A 196 4.31 -1.51 -37.27
C GLU A 196 5.27 -0.55 -37.95
N LYS A 197 6.12 -1.11 -38.76
CA LYS A 197 7.00 -0.37 -39.65
C LYS A 197 6.57 -0.60 -41.10
N SER A 198 6.23 0.47 -41.82
CA SER A 198 5.87 0.42 -43.23
C SER A 198 6.73 1.41 -44.05
N GLY A 199 6.90 1.14 -45.33
CA GLY A 199 7.72 1.94 -46.24
C GLY A 199 9.01 1.24 -46.65
N ASP A 200 9.38 1.42 -47.93
CA ASP A 200 10.61 0.88 -48.53
C ASP A 200 11.74 1.91 -48.44
N SER A 201 12.99 1.49 -48.57
CA SER A 201 14.20 2.32 -48.46
C SER A 201 14.27 3.53 -49.43
N SER A 202 13.33 3.62 -50.33
CA SER A 202 13.12 4.77 -51.25
C SER A 202 12.00 5.72 -50.83
N ASN A 203 11.13 5.31 -49.89
CA ASN A 203 10.04 6.10 -49.29
C ASN A 203 10.27 6.25 -47.81
N SER A 204 9.75 7.34 -47.22
CA SER A 204 9.87 7.61 -45.77
C SER A 204 9.35 6.42 -44.95
N ILE A 205 10.13 5.98 -43.97
CA ILE A 205 9.73 4.97 -43.00
C ILE A 205 8.63 5.54 -42.14
N LEU A 206 7.54 4.78 -41.97
CA LEU A 206 6.38 5.15 -41.15
C LEU A 206 6.26 4.19 -39.98
N TYR A 207 6.13 4.75 -38.76
CA TYR A 207 5.89 4.02 -37.55
C TYR A 207 4.48 4.27 -37.03
N SER A 208 3.77 3.20 -36.72
CA SER A 208 2.46 3.22 -36.07
C SER A 208 2.32 2.07 -35.09
N TYR A 209 1.32 2.11 -34.24
CA TYR A 209 0.89 0.93 -33.49
C TYR A 209 -0.14 0.14 -34.29
N ASN A 210 0.09 -1.17 -34.41
CA ASN A 210 -0.92 -2.10 -34.95
C ASN A 210 -2.06 -2.25 -33.93
N THR A 211 -3.23 -1.75 -34.31
CA THR A 211 -4.48 -1.91 -33.53
C THR A 211 -5.38 -3.00 -34.11
N ASN A 212 -4.99 -3.65 -35.24
CA ASN A 212 -5.78 -4.67 -35.90
C ASN A 212 -5.43 -6.06 -35.35
N GLY A 213 -6.41 -6.73 -34.72
CA GLY A 213 -6.31 -8.15 -34.35
C GLY A 213 -5.91 -8.46 -32.91
N ILE A 214 -5.69 -7.48 -32.05
CA ILE A 214 -5.66 -7.69 -30.61
C ILE A 214 -7.10 -7.63 -30.14
N PRO A 215 -7.63 -8.68 -29.42
CA PRO A 215 -8.84 -8.46 -28.64
C PRO A 215 -8.56 -7.23 -27.78
N HIS A 216 -9.39 -6.20 -27.89
CA HIS A 216 -9.24 -4.99 -27.14
C HIS A 216 -8.94 -5.33 -25.69
N ILE A 217 -7.66 -5.42 -25.33
CA ILE A 217 -7.25 -5.23 -23.96
C ILE A 217 -7.57 -3.76 -23.77
N CYS A 218 -8.75 -3.52 -23.19
CA CYS A 218 -9.23 -2.18 -22.91
C CYS A 218 -8.08 -1.38 -22.33
N ASP A 219 -7.47 -0.56 -23.15
CA ASP A 219 -6.74 0.58 -22.63
C ASP A 219 -7.70 1.25 -21.63
N GLU A 220 -7.23 1.67 -20.45
CA GLU A 220 -8.12 2.31 -19.46
C GLU A 220 -8.85 3.55 -20.03
N SER A 221 -8.47 3.98 -21.23
CA SER A 221 -9.10 5.03 -22.01
C SER A 221 -10.34 4.59 -22.79
N GLU A 222 -10.49 3.29 -23.14
CA GLU A 222 -11.65 2.72 -23.80
C GLU A 222 -12.55 1.87 -22.89
N LYS A 223 -12.48 2.04 -21.58
CA LYS A 223 -13.60 1.66 -20.73
C LYS A 223 -14.78 2.48 -21.26
N GLN A 224 -15.63 1.87 -22.10
CA GLN A 224 -17.01 2.31 -22.17
C GLN A 224 -17.43 2.44 -20.71
N PHE A 225 -17.56 3.69 -20.26
CA PHE A 225 -17.90 3.95 -18.87
C PHE A 225 -19.21 3.26 -18.63
N LYS A 226 -19.20 2.17 -17.87
CA LYS A 226 -20.44 1.52 -17.47
C LYS A 226 -21.29 2.60 -16.84
N LEU A 227 -22.39 2.96 -17.50
CA LEU A 227 -23.30 3.97 -16.98
C LEU A 227 -23.78 3.50 -15.61
N ILE A 228 -23.94 4.43 -14.69
CA ILE A 228 -24.47 4.13 -13.38
C ILE A 228 -25.97 3.93 -13.52
N ASP A 229 -26.44 2.71 -13.32
CA ASP A 229 -27.80 2.24 -13.58
C ASP A 229 -28.70 2.27 -12.33
N ASN A 230 -28.15 2.22 -11.16
CA ASN A 230 -28.89 2.14 -9.90
C ASN A 230 -28.80 3.44 -9.09
N TRP A 231 -29.48 4.50 -9.58
CA TRP A 231 -29.51 5.81 -8.94
C TRP A 231 -30.94 6.30 -8.72
N LYS A 232 -31.12 7.19 -7.78
CA LYS A 232 -32.39 7.87 -7.51
C LYS A 232 -32.24 9.36 -7.71
N LEU A 233 -33.32 10.03 -8.12
CA LEU A 233 -33.32 11.47 -8.34
C LEU A 233 -32.93 12.23 -7.06
N GLU A 234 -33.40 11.77 -5.91
CA GLU A 234 -33.10 12.36 -4.60
C GLU A 234 -31.59 12.41 -4.32
N ASP A 235 -30.84 11.41 -4.79
CA ASP A 235 -29.39 11.36 -4.62
C ASP A 235 -28.71 12.53 -5.35
N LEU A 236 -29.21 12.94 -6.51
CA LEU A 236 -28.69 14.06 -7.31
C LEU A 236 -29.10 15.43 -6.76
N LEU A 237 -30.27 15.54 -6.12
CA LEU A 237 -30.81 16.78 -5.58
C LEU A 237 -30.00 17.35 -4.40
N VAL A 238 -29.05 16.57 -3.87
CA VAL A 238 -28.04 17.03 -2.89
C VAL A 238 -27.12 18.09 -3.50
N CYS A 239 -26.86 18.02 -4.82
CA CYS A 239 -26.12 19.03 -5.55
C CYS A 239 -27.03 20.25 -5.82
N LYS A 240 -26.68 21.40 -5.25
CA LYS A 240 -27.44 22.66 -5.40
C LYS A 240 -27.51 23.13 -6.84
N LEU A 241 -26.42 23.04 -7.59
CA LEU A 241 -26.36 23.38 -9.02
C LEU A 241 -27.32 22.50 -9.83
N PHE A 242 -27.32 21.17 -9.58
CA PHE A 242 -28.27 20.29 -10.25
C PHE A 242 -29.72 20.54 -9.83
N LYS A 243 -29.95 20.73 -8.55
CA LYS A 243 -31.30 21.04 -8.03
C LYS A 243 -31.88 22.26 -8.72
N THR A 244 -31.10 23.33 -8.86
CA THR A 244 -31.47 24.55 -9.58
C THR A 244 -31.80 24.26 -11.04
N PHE A 245 -30.96 23.50 -11.72
CA PHE A 245 -31.17 23.10 -13.11
C PHE A 245 -32.39 22.23 -13.27
N TYR A 246 -32.65 21.32 -12.38
CA TYR A 246 -33.79 20.43 -12.36
C TYR A 246 -35.10 21.17 -12.06
N GLU A 247 -35.13 22.12 -11.14
CA GLU A 247 -36.30 22.89 -10.76
C GLU A 247 -36.66 23.96 -11.76
N GLY A 248 -35.79 24.24 -12.73
CA GLY A 248 -36.06 25.19 -13.82
C GLY A 248 -35.77 26.63 -13.50
N GLY A 249 -34.82 26.92 -12.62
CA GLY A 249 -34.33 28.27 -12.30
C GLY A 249 -35.35 29.21 -11.65
N GLY A 250 -36.54 28.70 -11.29
CA GLY A 250 -37.68 29.50 -10.83
C GLY A 250 -37.75 29.72 -9.34
N THR A 251 -36.70 29.47 -8.57
CA THR A 251 -36.72 29.84 -7.15
C THR A 251 -36.22 31.27 -6.92
N PRO A 252 -36.78 32.02 -5.96
CA PRO A 252 -36.38 33.41 -5.67
C PRO A 252 -34.90 33.59 -5.29
N LEU A 253 -34.20 32.52 -5.06
CA LEU A 253 -32.78 32.48 -4.64
C LEU A 253 -31.78 32.63 -5.80
N LEU A 254 -32.24 32.49 -7.08
CA LEU A 254 -31.35 32.51 -8.23
C LEU A 254 -31.68 33.71 -9.15
N LYS A 255 -30.83 34.70 -9.06
CA LYS A 255 -30.87 35.88 -9.93
C LYS A 255 -30.19 35.67 -11.29
N HIS A 256 -29.58 34.53 -11.58
CA HIS A 256 -28.84 34.32 -12.81
C HIS A 256 -29.21 33.01 -13.50
N LYS A 257 -29.17 33.01 -14.82
CA LYS A 257 -29.24 31.79 -15.65
C LYS A 257 -27.92 31.02 -15.51
N LEU A 258 -28.04 29.68 -15.58
CA LEU A 258 -26.82 28.85 -15.68
C LEU A 258 -26.03 29.26 -16.93
N ILE A 259 -24.78 29.57 -16.75
CA ILE A 259 -23.85 29.93 -17.83
C ILE A 259 -23.36 28.66 -18.55
N ASP A 260 -22.74 28.83 -19.70
CA ASP A 260 -22.29 27.73 -20.54
C ASP A 260 -21.38 26.71 -19.82
N ASN A 261 -20.51 27.18 -18.94
CA ASN A 261 -19.63 26.29 -18.17
C ASN A 261 -20.38 25.46 -17.14
N GLU A 262 -21.40 25.99 -16.48
CA GLU A 262 -22.28 25.29 -15.55
C GLU A 262 -23.12 24.24 -16.28
N LEU A 263 -23.64 24.57 -17.46
CA LEU A 263 -24.36 23.64 -18.31
C LEU A 263 -23.46 22.52 -18.84
N MET A 264 -22.21 22.83 -19.22
CA MET A 264 -21.24 21.81 -19.61
C MET A 264 -20.88 20.91 -18.44
N CYS A 265 -20.75 21.47 -17.24
CA CYS A 265 -20.55 20.68 -16.01
C CYS A 265 -21.72 19.71 -15.80
N MET A 266 -22.95 20.17 -15.89
CA MET A 266 -24.14 19.32 -15.73
C MET A 266 -24.23 18.26 -16.84
N ALA A 267 -24.01 18.61 -18.10
CA ALA A 267 -23.99 17.69 -19.21
C ALA A 267 -22.94 16.58 -19.00
N SER A 268 -21.71 16.95 -18.70
CA SER A 268 -20.60 15.99 -18.48
C SER A 268 -20.85 15.02 -17.33
N ASN A 269 -21.52 15.46 -16.28
CA ASN A 269 -21.88 14.65 -15.12
C ASN A 269 -23.08 13.73 -15.43
N LEU A 270 -24.13 14.24 -16.06
CA LEU A 270 -25.32 13.47 -16.38
C LEU A 270 -25.08 12.40 -17.47
N MET A 271 -24.18 12.65 -18.40
CA MET A 271 -23.75 11.64 -19.40
C MET A 271 -23.08 10.39 -18.79
N ARG A 272 -22.80 10.38 -17.50
CA ARG A 272 -22.21 9.23 -16.76
C ARG A 272 -23.25 8.34 -16.10
N ILE A 273 -24.52 8.68 -16.19
CA ILE A 273 -25.64 7.96 -15.57
C ILE A 273 -26.61 7.46 -16.65
N GLU A 274 -27.18 6.29 -16.42
CA GLU A 274 -28.23 5.76 -17.31
C GLU A 274 -29.45 6.68 -17.29
N GLY A 275 -29.97 7.01 -18.46
CA GLY A 275 -31.06 7.99 -18.59
C GLY A 275 -30.65 9.46 -18.34
N GLY A 276 -29.38 9.74 -18.03
CA GLY A 276 -28.93 11.09 -17.68
C GLY A 276 -28.99 12.08 -18.85
N GLU A 277 -28.83 11.61 -20.09
CA GLU A 277 -29.05 12.45 -21.28
C GLU A 277 -30.49 12.91 -21.40
N GLN A 278 -31.43 11.99 -21.22
CA GLN A 278 -32.85 12.31 -21.24
C GLN A 278 -33.22 13.29 -20.12
N LEU A 279 -32.63 13.08 -18.94
CA LEU A 279 -32.81 14.00 -17.81
C LEU A 279 -32.26 15.40 -18.10
N TYR A 280 -31.05 15.47 -18.72
CA TYR A 280 -30.48 16.76 -19.13
C TYR A 280 -31.37 17.51 -20.10
N LYS A 281 -31.87 16.83 -21.14
CA LYS A 281 -32.79 17.39 -22.13
C LYS A 281 -34.11 17.84 -21.50
N ALA A 282 -34.67 17.02 -20.60
CA ALA A 282 -35.88 17.39 -19.86
C ALA A 282 -35.67 18.68 -19.00
N CYS A 283 -34.52 18.79 -18.35
CA CYS A 283 -34.17 20.00 -17.62
C CYS A 283 -34.06 21.23 -18.52
N LEU A 284 -33.45 21.11 -19.71
CA LEU A 284 -33.39 22.21 -20.69
C LEU A 284 -34.78 22.67 -21.15
N ILE A 285 -35.70 21.73 -21.47
CA ILE A 285 -37.06 22.05 -21.86
C ILE A 285 -37.80 22.78 -20.75
N LYS A 286 -37.64 22.32 -19.52
CA LYS A 286 -38.25 22.92 -18.30
C LYS A 286 -37.74 24.33 -18.04
N ASN A 287 -36.47 24.59 -18.41
CA ASN A 287 -35.82 25.88 -18.26
C ASN A 287 -36.15 26.77 -19.46
N LYS A 288 -37.34 27.46 -19.49
CA LYS A 288 -37.79 28.35 -20.56
C LYS A 288 -36.80 29.46 -20.96
N HIS A 289 -35.71 29.61 -20.28
CA HIS A 289 -34.68 30.63 -20.51
C HIS A 289 -33.55 30.19 -21.44
N TYR A 290 -33.54 28.90 -21.89
CA TYR A 290 -32.51 28.36 -22.75
C TYR A 290 -33.06 28.03 -24.14
N ASP A 291 -32.27 28.31 -25.17
CA ASP A 291 -32.48 27.70 -26.46
C ASP A 291 -32.12 26.21 -26.37
N TYR A 292 -33.16 25.34 -26.50
CA TYR A 292 -32.99 23.91 -26.38
C TYR A 292 -32.01 23.36 -27.42
N HIS A 293 -32.08 23.84 -28.68
CA HIS A 293 -31.24 23.32 -29.77
C HIS A 293 -29.76 23.70 -29.54
N ASP A 294 -29.49 24.92 -29.21
CA ASP A 294 -28.12 25.40 -28.91
C ASP A 294 -27.53 24.68 -27.70
N LYS A 295 -28.29 24.54 -26.62
CA LYS A 295 -27.77 23.98 -25.35
C LYS A 295 -27.70 22.45 -25.38
N SER A 296 -28.51 21.75 -26.16
CA SER A 296 -28.41 20.29 -26.35
C SER A 296 -27.17 19.90 -27.18
N SER A 297 -26.60 20.83 -27.94
CA SER A 297 -25.35 20.62 -28.71
C SER A 297 -24.18 20.21 -27.78
N LYS A 298 -24.21 20.57 -26.51
CA LYS A 298 -23.21 20.15 -25.51
C LYS A 298 -23.15 18.64 -25.34
N ILE A 299 -24.31 17.96 -25.42
CA ILE A 299 -24.37 16.48 -25.42
C ILE A 299 -23.70 15.91 -26.67
N SER A 300 -23.99 16.48 -27.84
CA SER A 300 -23.38 16.04 -29.11
C SER A 300 -21.87 16.28 -29.09
N TYR A 301 -21.42 17.40 -28.57
CA TYR A 301 -20.01 17.70 -28.39
C TYR A 301 -19.33 16.64 -27.48
N LEU A 302 -19.92 16.30 -26.33
CA LEU A 302 -19.36 15.30 -25.41
C LEU A 302 -19.33 13.89 -26.01
N ARG A 303 -20.37 13.51 -26.82
CA ARG A 303 -20.41 12.23 -27.52
C ARG A 303 -19.30 12.06 -28.54
N ASN A 304 -18.95 13.15 -29.25
CA ASN A 304 -17.93 13.15 -30.28
C ASN A 304 -16.50 13.14 -29.71
N GLN A 305 -16.35 13.30 -28.39
CA GLN A 305 -15.07 13.20 -27.70
C GLN A 305 -14.94 11.80 -27.09
N SER A 306 -14.07 10.96 -27.61
CA SER A 306 -13.80 9.63 -27.10
C SER A 306 -13.42 9.62 -25.61
N HIS A 307 -12.87 10.73 -25.09
CA HIS A 307 -12.37 10.84 -23.71
C HIS A 307 -12.63 12.22 -23.12
N TYR A 308 -13.86 12.52 -22.70
CA TYR A 308 -14.07 13.71 -21.91
C TYR A 308 -13.93 13.44 -20.40
N LYS A 309 -13.25 14.36 -19.72
CA LYS A 309 -13.23 14.35 -18.24
C LYS A 309 -14.54 14.93 -17.73
N THR A 310 -15.14 14.26 -16.76
CA THR A 310 -16.27 14.82 -16.02
C THR A 310 -15.83 16.11 -15.31
N TYR A 311 -16.55 17.20 -15.53
CA TYR A 311 -16.23 18.48 -14.90
C TYR A 311 -16.51 18.43 -13.40
N LEU A 312 -15.59 19.00 -12.60
CA LEU A 312 -15.74 19.03 -11.15
C LEU A 312 -16.80 20.06 -10.74
N ILE A 313 -17.84 19.63 -10.04
CA ILE A 313 -18.99 20.47 -9.68
C ILE A 313 -18.55 21.69 -8.86
N GLY A 314 -17.67 21.51 -7.87
CA GLY A 314 -17.19 22.60 -7.02
C GLY A 314 -16.45 23.71 -7.75
N ASN A 315 -15.87 23.42 -8.94
CA ASN A 315 -15.19 24.44 -9.76
C ASN A 315 -16.13 25.31 -10.56
N TYR A 316 -17.33 24.82 -10.86
CA TYR A 316 -18.28 25.49 -11.74
C TYR A 316 -19.57 25.89 -11.04
N SER A 317 -19.87 25.32 -9.87
CA SER A 317 -21.03 25.73 -9.09
C SER A 317 -20.82 27.09 -8.44
N PRO A 318 -21.82 27.98 -8.53
CA PRO A 318 -21.80 29.25 -7.80
C PRO A 318 -22.11 29.08 -6.30
N TYR A 319 -22.58 27.88 -5.90
CA TYR A 319 -23.01 27.61 -4.52
C TYR A 319 -21.84 27.17 -3.65
N GLN A 320 -21.75 27.77 -2.45
CA GLN A 320 -20.69 27.44 -1.49
C GLN A 320 -20.85 26.00 -0.96
N GLU A 321 -22.09 25.52 -0.85
CA GLU A 321 -22.40 24.15 -0.43
C GLU A 321 -21.82 23.12 -1.41
N ASP A 322 -21.91 23.35 -2.71
CA ASP A 322 -21.34 22.45 -3.70
C ASP A 322 -19.81 22.47 -3.71
N LYS A 323 -19.19 23.60 -3.34
CA LYS A 323 -17.73 23.74 -3.21
C LYS A 323 -17.18 23.01 -1.98
N SER A 324 -17.97 22.96 -0.91
CA SER A 324 -17.65 22.26 0.35
C SER A 324 -18.09 20.79 0.36
N ASN A 325 -18.84 20.34 -0.64
CA ASN A 325 -19.33 18.97 -0.73
C ASN A 325 -18.18 17.96 -0.81
N GLN A 326 -18.42 16.79 -0.23
CA GLN A 326 -17.47 15.67 -0.21
C GLN A 326 -17.28 15.01 -1.58
N PHE A 327 -18.27 15.16 -2.49
CA PHE A 327 -18.21 14.67 -3.87
C PHE A 327 -17.88 15.81 -4.82
N GLN A 328 -17.12 15.51 -5.86
CA GLN A 328 -16.77 16.48 -6.90
C GLN A 328 -17.50 16.22 -8.23
N THR A 329 -18.07 15.02 -8.41
CA THR A 329 -18.77 14.61 -9.61
C THR A 329 -19.98 13.73 -9.26
N PHE A 330 -20.98 13.60 -10.18
CA PHE A 330 -22.09 12.64 -10.00
C PHE A 330 -21.64 11.19 -9.95
N PRO A 331 -20.67 10.73 -10.74
CA PRO A 331 -20.08 9.41 -10.52
C PRO A 331 -19.53 9.18 -9.12
N GLU A 332 -18.92 10.18 -8.49
CA GLU A 332 -18.47 10.09 -7.09
C GLU A 332 -19.65 10.02 -6.12
N LEU A 333 -20.65 10.86 -6.33
CA LEU A 333 -21.86 10.90 -5.54
C LEU A 333 -22.65 9.59 -5.60
N LEU A 334 -22.90 9.09 -6.83
CA LEU A 334 -23.75 7.93 -7.05
C LEU A 334 -23.03 6.59 -6.87
N ARG A 335 -21.74 6.52 -7.13
CA ARG A 335 -20.94 5.31 -6.83
C ARG A 335 -20.79 5.07 -5.33
N LYS A 336 -21.31 5.99 -4.52
CA LYS A 336 -21.35 5.85 -3.05
C LYS A 336 -19.99 5.42 -2.50
N LYS A 337 -18.90 5.97 -3.07
CA LYS A 337 -17.52 5.62 -2.67
C LYS A 337 -17.36 5.89 -1.19
N GLY A 338 -17.17 4.80 -0.42
CA GLY A 338 -17.13 4.85 1.04
C GLY A 338 -18.49 4.78 1.72
N ARG A 339 -19.61 4.81 1.00
CA ARG A 339 -20.93 4.63 1.63
C ARG A 339 -21.10 3.19 2.08
N VAL A 340 -21.53 3.04 3.32
CA VAL A 340 -21.88 1.76 3.94
C VAL A 340 -23.40 1.62 3.87
N GLU A 341 -23.85 0.55 3.22
CA GLU A 341 -25.26 0.15 3.23
C GLU A 341 -25.45 -0.78 4.45
N VAL A 342 -26.25 -0.39 5.40
CA VAL A 342 -26.59 -1.21 6.56
C VAL A 342 -27.84 -2.02 6.22
N ASP A 343 -27.80 -3.31 6.46
CA ASP A 343 -28.94 -4.20 6.30
C ASP A 343 -29.80 -4.14 7.58
N ASP A 344 -30.94 -3.50 7.48
CA ASP A 344 -31.85 -3.31 8.61
C ASP A 344 -32.44 -4.64 9.15
N THR A 345 -32.33 -5.71 8.37
CA THR A 345 -32.75 -7.06 8.78
C THR A 345 -31.69 -7.79 9.60
N TYR A 346 -30.44 -7.38 9.51
CA TYR A 346 -29.34 -7.95 10.27
C TYR A 346 -29.35 -7.45 11.70
N GLN A 347 -29.63 -8.34 12.65
CA GLN A 347 -29.69 -8.07 14.08
C GLN A 347 -28.43 -8.64 14.75
N PRO A 348 -27.32 -7.88 14.86
CA PRO A 348 -26.15 -8.35 15.60
C PRO A 348 -26.47 -8.48 17.08
N GLN A 349 -26.00 -9.54 17.72
CA GLN A 349 -26.08 -9.65 19.16
C GLN A 349 -25.16 -8.59 19.79
N ILE A 350 -25.74 -7.59 20.44
CA ILE A 350 -25.03 -6.55 21.18
C ILE A 350 -25.39 -6.72 22.67
N PHE A 351 -24.40 -7.03 23.47
CA PHE A 351 -24.56 -7.22 24.90
C PHE A 351 -24.49 -5.88 25.64
N THR A 352 -25.23 -5.76 26.72
CA THR A 352 -24.88 -4.80 27.77
C THR A 352 -23.64 -5.28 28.51
N LEU A 353 -22.92 -4.38 29.18
CA LEU A 353 -21.72 -4.75 29.94
C LEU A 353 -21.97 -5.84 31.00
N PRO A 354 -23.03 -5.78 31.82
CA PRO A 354 -23.35 -6.84 32.79
C PRO A 354 -23.67 -8.19 32.14
N GLU A 355 -24.43 -8.19 31.02
CA GLU A 355 -24.74 -9.43 30.29
C GLU A 355 -23.46 -10.08 29.73
N ALA A 356 -22.56 -9.30 29.15
CA ALA A 356 -21.29 -9.79 28.65
C ALA A 356 -20.40 -10.37 29.75
N GLU A 357 -20.34 -9.70 30.92
CA GLU A 357 -19.61 -10.18 32.09
C GLU A 357 -20.22 -11.50 32.63
N GLN A 358 -21.54 -11.64 32.62
CA GLN A 358 -22.22 -12.88 33.05
C GLN A 358 -21.96 -14.06 32.09
N VAL A 359 -22.01 -13.82 30.74
CA VAL A 359 -21.72 -14.84 29.73
C VAL A 359 -20.26 -15.27 29.81
N LEU A 360 -19.37 -14.31 29.99
CA LEU A 360 -17.92 -14.58 30.12
C LEU A 360 -17.63 -15.41 31.37
N LYS A 361 -18.28 -15.08 32.53
CA LYS A 361 -18.12 -15.82 33.75
C LYS A 361 -18.59 -17.28 33.62
N LYS A 362 -19.78 -17.52 33.03
CA LYS A 362 -20.25 -18.87 32.74
C LYS A 362 -19.31 -19.64 31.82
N GLY A 363 -18.78 -18.99 30.83
CA GLY A 363 -17.78 -19.58 29.92
C GLY A 363 -16.50 -20.02 30.67
N PHE A 364 -16.02 -19.19 31.62
CA PHE A 364 -14.88 -19.54 32.47
C PHE A 364 -15.20 -20.72 33.37
N GLU A 365 -16.36 -20.74 34.02
CA GLU A 365 -16.81 -21.84 34.88
C GLU A 365 -16.87 -23.17 34.08
N THR A 366 -17.38 -23.11 32.84
CA THR A 366 -17.38 -24.27 31.91
C THR A 366 -15.97 -24.75 31.58
N ALA A 367 -15.10 -23.82 31.18
CA ALA A 367 -13.70 -24.17 30.85
C ALA A 367 -12.92 -24.67 32.07
N ASP A 368 -13.21 -24.18 33.24
CA ASP A 368 -12.54 -24.60 34.48
C ASP A 368 -12.93 -25.99 34.94
N THR A 369 -14.20 -26.38 34.74
CA THR A 369 -14.71 -27.71 35.10
C THR A 369 -14.40 -28.78 34.06
N ASP A 370 -14.14 -28.38 32.82
CA ASP A 370 -13.73 -29.31 31.76
C ASP A 370 -12.35 -29.88 32.04
N THR A 371 -12.22 -31.19 31.95
CA THR A 371 -10.93 -31.90 32.11
C THR A 371 -10.36 -32.43 30.80
N GLY A 372 -11.08 -32.23 29.70
CA GLY A 372 -10.67 -32.70 28.36
C GLY A 372 -9.66 -31.75 27.67
N PRO A 373 -9.11 -32.24 26.55
CA PRO A 373 -8.17 -31.45 25.74
C PRO A 373 -8.87 -30.44 24.84
N THR A 374 -9.89 -29.76 25.34
CA THR A 374 -10.71 -28.78 24.63
C THR A 374 -9.92 -27.50 24.36
N ALA A 375 -10.18 -26.84 23.22
CA ALA A 375 -9.70 -25.52 22.91
C ALA A 375 -10.82 -24.51 23.11
N TYR A 376 -10.64 -23.58 24.03
CA TYR A 376 -11.60 -22.50 24.32
C TYR A 376 -11.11 -21.18 23.70
N LEU A 377 -11.93 -20.55 22.89
CA LEU A 377 -11.70 -19.19 22.39
C LEU A 377 -12.66 -18.21 23.08
N PHE A 378 -12.14 -17.39 23.95
CA PHE A 378 -12.88 -16.28 24.57
C PHE A 378 -12.65 -15.01 23.75
N LYS A 379 -13.49 -14.79 22.74
CA LYS A 379 -13.50 -13.58 21.94
C LYS A 379 -14.32 -12.52 22.67
N ALA A 380 -13.68 -11.72 23.52
CA ALA A 380 -14.34 -10.76 24.38
C ALA A 380 -13.69 -9.38 24.27
N ALA A 381 -14.52 -8.31 24.27
CA ALA A 381 -14.05 -6.94 24.11
C ALA A 381 -12.88 -6.57 25.04
N PRO A 382 -11.92 -5.73 24.59
CA PRO A 382 -10.85 -5.26 25.44
C PRO A 382 -11.41 -4.51 26.68
N GLY A 383 -10.87 -4.84 27.86
CA GLY A 383 -11.34 -4.22 29.13
C GLY A 383 -12.45 -4.96 29.85
N LEU A 384 -12.88 -6.13 29.37
CA LEU A 384 -13.90 -6.96 30.03
C LEU A 384 -13.34 -7.84 31.18
N GLY A 385 -12.03 -7.78 31.46
CA GLY A 385 -11.43 -8.49 32.60
C GLY A 385 -11.01 -9.94 32.34
N LYS A 386 -10.85 -10.36 31.03
CA LYS A 386 -10.43 -11.72 30.65
C LYS A 386 -9.21 -12.23 31.40
N SER A 387 -8.15 -11.46 31.39
CA SER A 387 -6.87 -11.83 31.99
C SER A 387 -6.95 -11.90 33.53
N GLN A 388 -7.87 -11.16 34.15
CA GLN A 388 -8.02 -11.12 35.62
C GLN A 388 -8.43 -12.47 36.23
N HIS A 389 -9.23 -13.24 35.49
CA HIS A 389 -9.68 -14.55 35.94
C HIS A 389 -8.50 -15.52 36.02
N TYR A 390 -7.77 -15.67 34.91
CA TYR A 390 -6.72 -16.71 34.82
C TYR A 390 -5.42 -16.32 35.49
N LYS A 391 -5.02 -15.03 35.56
CA LYS A 391 -3.78 -14.64 36.24
C LYS A 391 -3.76 -14.93 37.76
N ASN A 392 -4.92 -15.14 38.35
CA ASN A 392 -5.07 -15.46 39.78
C ASN A 392 -5.44 -16.93 39.99
N LYS A 393 -5.42 -17.76 38.94
CA LYS A 393 -5.72 -19.19 39.00
C LYS A 393 -4.44 -20.00 39.19
N LYS A 394 -4.45 -20.98 40.12
CA LYS A 394 -3.34 -21.89 40.37
C LYS A 394 -3.28 -23.00 39.33
N GLY A 395 -2.10 -23.52 39.13
CA GLY A 395 -1.88 -24.74 38.37
C GLY A 395 -2.04 -24.61 36.83
N ILE A 396 -1.73 -23.45 36.26
CA ILE A 396 -1.80 -23.20 34.84
C ILE A 396 -0.48 -22.62 34.29
N VAL A 397 -0.29 -22.74 32.99
CA VAL A 397 0.72 -21.96 32.26
C VAL A 397 0.02 -20.82 31.53
N MET A 398 0.33 -19.59 31.91
CA MET A 398 -0.24 -18.40 31.29
C MET A 398 0.82 -17.67 30.47
N SER A 399 0.55 -17.42 29.21
CA SER A 399 1.50 -16.81 28.29
C SER A 399 0.98 -15.50 27.67
N PHE A 400 1.94 -14.67 27.22
CA PHE A 400 1.72 -13.32 26.74
C PHE A 400 2.55 -13.06 25.48
N PRO A 401 2.16 -12.10 24.61
CA PRO A 401 2.88 -11.80 23.38
C PRO A 401 4.28 -11.23 23.61
N ASN A 402 4.53 -10.57 24.74
CA ASN A 402 5.83 -9.97 25.07
C ASN A 402 6.13 -9.98 26.57
N ASN A 403 7.40 -9.69 26.90
CA ASN A 403 7.90 -9.70 28.28
C ASN A 403 7.30 -8.59 29.17
N ASN A 404 6.99 -7.42 28.59
CA ASN A 404 6.45 -6.31 29.38
C ASN A 404 5.06 -6.67 29.94
N LEU A 405 4.18 -7.17 29.08
CA LEU A 405 2.85 -7.62 29.49
C LEU A 405 2.92 -8.80 30.46
N LYS A 406 3.81 -9.78 30.20
CA LYS A 406 4.07 -10.90 31.11
C LYS A 406 4.44 -10.43 32.51
N ASN A 407 5.38 -9.51 32.62
CA ASN A 407 5.87 -9.00 33.91
C ASN A 407 4.78 -8.17 34.61
N GLU A 408 4.03 -7.33 33.89
CA GLU A 408 2.90 -6.58 34.43
C GLU A 408 1.84 -7.51 35.04
N GLN A 409 1.47 -8.57 34.30
CA GLN A 409 0.45 -9.52 34.79
C GLN A 409 0.97 -10.37 35.94
N TYR A 410 2.23 -10.78 35.95
CA TYR A 410 2.86 -11.46 37.07
C TYR A 410 2.83 -10.61 38.36
N LEU A 411 3.25 -9.33 38.26
CA LEU A 411 3.27 -8.40 39.39
C LEU A 411 1.87 -8.07 39.90
N SER A 412 0.88 -7.98 39.00
CA SER A 412 -0.51 -7.67 39.38
C SER A 412 -1.35 -8.90 39.80
N SER A 413 -0.80 -10.11 39.74
CA SER A 413 -1.45 -11.32 40.21
C SER A 413 -1.49 -11.36 41.72
N THR A 414 -2.65 -11.75 42.28
CA THR A 414 -2.89 -11.90 43.74
C THR A 414 -2.38 -13.21 44.32
N LEU A 415 -1.86 -14.13 43.47
CA LEU A 415 -1.20 -15.34 43.94
C LEU A 415 0.02 -14.98 44.79
N ILE A 416 0.26 -15.75 45.85
CA ILE A 416 1.45 -15.56 46.70
C ILE A 416 2.72 -16.07 46.00
N ASP A 417 3.89 -15.56 46.40
CA ASP A 417 5.15 -15.78 45.67
C ASP A 417 5.56 -17.25 45.55
N ASN A 418 5.13 -18.12 46.46
CA ASN A 418 5.37 -19.55 46.34
C ASN A 418 4.40 -20.30 45.40
N GLU A 419 3.33 -19.65 44.93
CA GLU A 419 2.30 -20.21 44.04
C GLU A 419 2.49 -19.81 42.60
N LYS A 420 3.34 -18.82 42.34
CA LYS A 420 3.57 -18.28 41.00
C LYS A 420 5.05 -18.21 40.65
N LEU A 421 5.37 -18.49 39.41
CA LEU A 421 6.70 -18.39 38.84
C LEU A 421 6.63 -17.58 37.54
N VAL A 422 7.69 -16.87 37.22
CA VAL A 422 7.82 -16.13 35.97
C VAL A 422 9.07 -16.57 35.23
N THR A 423 8.98 -16.75 33.92
CA THR A 423 10.15 -17.03 33.09
C THR A 423 11.09 -15.84 33.08
N PRO A 424 12.40 -16.07 33.30
CA PRO A 424 13.36 -14.97 33.38
C PRO A 424 13.46 -14.21 32.07
N GLU A 425 13.78 -12.94 32.19
CA GLU A 425 14.04 -12.03 31.07
C GLU A 425 15.52 -11.68 31.06
N ALA A 426 16.20 -11.97 29.93
CA ALA A 426 17.65 -11.83 29.84
C ALA A 426 18.12 -10.38 29.62
N LEU A 427 17.28 -9.49 29.05
CA LEU A 427 17.83 -8.29 28.42
C LEU A 427 17.88 -7.04 29.31
N THR A 428 16.99 -6.88 30.27
CA THR A 428 16.84 -5.58 30.96
C THR A 428 17.75 -5.39 32.18
N LYS A 429 18.35 -6.47 32.67
CA LYS A 429 19.16 -6.44 33.89
C LYS A 429 20.67 -6.53 33.61
N PHE A 430 21.09 -6.98 32.46
CA PHE A 430 22.48 -6.99 32.07
C PHE A 430 23.01 -5.58 31.74
N SER A 431 24.32 -5.41 31.80
CA SER A 431 24.98 -4.20 31.30
C SER A 431 24.65 -3.92 29.85
N THR A 432 24.75 -2.67 29.42
CA THR A 432 24.42 -2.24 28.05
C THR A 432 25.21 -3.03 26.99
N GLN A 433 26.45 -3.40 27.26
CA GLN A 433 27.29 -4.16 26.35
C GLN A 433 26.79 -5.61 26.18
N VAL A 434 26.50 -6.29 27.29
CA VAL A 434 25.94 -7.64 27.30
C VAL A 434 24.56 -7.66 26.64
N GLN A 435 23.72 -6.66 26.95
CA GLN A 435 22.40 -6.51 26.27
C GLN A 435 22.56 -6.40 24.77
N ALA A 436 23.45 -5.53 24.27
CA ALA A 436 23.68 -5.34 22.83
C ALA A 436 24.15 -6.64 22.16
N TYR A 437 25.08 -7.36 22.82
CA TYR A 437 25.59 -8.62 22.31
C TYR A 437 24.50 -9.72 22.25
N LEU A 438 23.74 -9.90 23.33
CA LEU A 438 22.66 -10.89 23.36
C LEU A 438 21.53 -10.53 22.39
N ASN A 439 21.18 -9.25 22.27
CA ASN A 439 20.21 -8.76 21.29
C ASN A 439 20.62 -9.09 19.85
N ALA A 440 21.91 -8.88 19.51
CA ALA A 440 22.42 -9.23 18.20
C ALA A 440 22.28 -10.74 17.90
N LEU A 441 22.48 -11.60 18.90
CA LEU A 441 22.25 -13.05 18.75
C LEU A 441 20.76 -13.37 18.58
N TYR A 442 19.87 -12.76 19.36
CA TYR A 442 18.42 -12.99 19.26
C TYR A 442 17.87 -12.48 17.93
N GLN A 443 18.32 -11.34 17.43
CA GLN A 443 17.93 -10.81 16.13
C GLN A 443 18.31 -11.75 14.97
N LYS A 444 19.45 -12.44 15.11
CA LYS A 444 19.91 -13.46 14.16
C LYS A 444 19.20 -14.84 14.35
N GLY A 445 18.32 -15.00 15.33
CA GLY A 445 17.68 -16.26 15.67
C GLY A 445 18.56 -17.27 16.44
N LEU A 446 19.73 -16.85 16.91
CA LEU A 446 20.71 -17.69 17.61
C LEU A 446 20.40 -17.79 19.11
N ASN A 447 19.16 -18.18 19.46
CA ASN A 447 18.66 -18.20 20.84
C ASN A 447 19.46 -19.16 21.73
N GLU A 448 19.83 -20.33 21.23
CA GLU A 448 20.65 -21.31 21.95
C GLU A 448 22.04 -20.73 22.27
N ASN A 449 22.64 -20.05 21.29
CA ASN A 449 23.94 -19.40 21.48
C ASN A 449 23.85 -18.29 22.55
N ALA A 450 22.79 -17.49 22.55
CA ALA A 450 22.56 -16.50 23.58
C ALA A 450 22.45 -17.15 24.98
N PHE A 451 21.73 -18.27 25.10
CA PHE A 451 21.61 -19.01 26.35
C PHE A 451 22.95 -19.61 26.80
N PHE A 452 23.77 -20.15 25.89
CA PHE A 452 25.12 -20.63 26.22
C PHE A 452 26.01 -19.47 26.69
N LYS A 453 25.89 -18.28 26.12
CA LYS A 453 26.65 -17.10 26.57
C LYS A 453 26.25 -16.65 27.99
N ILE A 454 24.98 -16.74 28.33
CA ILE A 454 24.50 -16.52 29.71
C ILE A 454 25.11 -17.58 30.67
N LYS A 455 25.21 -18.84 30.25
CA LYS A 455 25.89 -19.89 31.03
C LYS A 455 27.39 -19.62 31.19
N ASP A 456 28.07 -19.15 30.16
CA ASP A 456 29.46 -18.76 30.21
C ASP A 456 29.68 -17.66 31.27
N LEU A 457 28.85 -16.59 31.22
CA LEU A 457 28.88 -15.51 32.23
C LEU A 457 28.64 -16.04 33.65
N ALA A 458 27.65 -16.89 33.85
CA ALA A 458 27.34 -17.48 35.16
C ALA A 458 28.50 -18.35 35.71
N ASN A 459 29.31 -18.94 34.82
CA ASN A 459 30.49 -19.73 35.18
C ASN A 459 31.80 -18.89 35.29
N GLY A 460 31.69 -17.56 35.29
CA GLY A 460 32.81 -16.65 35.32
C GLY A 460 33.68 -16.67 34.07
N LYS A 461 33.08 -16.94 32.90
CA LYS A 461 33.78 -16.84 31.62
C LYS A 461 33.33 -15.56 30.89
N SER A 462 34.30 -14.77 30.43
CA SER A 462 34.00 -13.64 29.57
C SER A 462 33.37 -14.05 28.27
N ILE A 463 32.42 -13.26 27.82
CA ILE A 463 31.80 -13.41 26.48
C ILE A 463 32.43 -12.45 25.46
N PHE A 464 33.38 -11.62 25.90
CA PHE A 464 34.14 -10.66 25.11
C PHE A 464 35.63 -11.04 25.03
N GLU A 465 36.26 -10.60 23.95
CA GLU A 465 37.69 -10.93 23.67
C GLU A 465 38.66 -10.28 24.68
N ASP A 466 38.27 -9.20 25.31
CA ASP A 466 39.08 -8.49 26.30
C ASP A 466 39.18 -9.22 27.66
N GLY A 467 38.47 -10.33 27.80
CA GLY A 467 38.49 -11.17 28.99
C GLY A 467 37.82 -10.56 30.22
N ARG A 468 37.24 -9.36 30.13
CA ARG A 468 36.59 -8.71 31.28
C ARG A 468 35.27 -9.38 31.62
N ILE A 469 35.00 -9.46 32.92
CA ILE A 469 33.73 -9.94 33.45
C ILE A 469 33.23 -8.90 34.44
N ASP A 470 32.02 -8.43 34.22
CA ASP A 470 31.29 -7.63 35.18
C ASP A 470 30.67 -8.58 36.23
N HIS A 471 30.92 -8.32 37.51
CA HIS A 471 30.39 -9.12 38.60
C HIS A 471 28.86 -9.06 38.70
N ASP A 472 28.26 -7.93 38.36
CA ASP A 472 26.82 -7.76 38.36
C ASP A 472 26.17 -8.58 37.22
N ASP A 473 26.78 -8.58 36.00
CA ASP A 473 26.38 -9.44 34.90
C ASP A 473 26.50 -10.93 35.26
N MET A 474 27.57 -11.32 35.94
CA MET A 474 27.75 -12.69 36.39
C MET A 474 26.68 -13.10 37.40
N ASN A 475 26.44 -12.29 38.42
CA ASN A 475 25.44 -12.54 39.45
C ASN A 475 24.02 -12.62 38.83
N PHE A 476 23.73 -11.72 37.93
CA PHE A 476 22.46 -11.76 37.21
C PHE A 476 22.31 -13.02 36.31
N ALA A 477 23.39 -13.45 35.65
CA ALA A 477 23.37 -14.70 34.88
C ALA A 477 23.10 -15.93 35.76
N ILE A 478 23.68 -15.99 36.99
CA ILE A 478 23.41 -17.03 37.98
C ILE A 478 21.93 -17.02 38.38
N GLU A 479 21.40 -15.83 38.72
CA GLU A 479 19.99 -15.66 39.09
C GLU A 479 19.07 -16.11 37.94
N TYR A 480 19.36 -15.70 36.70
CA TYR A 480 18.63 -16.09 35.48
C TYR A 480 18.56 -17.61 35.34
N LEU A 481 19.69 -18.31 35.45
CA LEU A 481 19.73 -19.77 35.34
C LEU A 481 18.98 -20.47 36.46
N LYS A 482 19.09 -19.97 37.70
CA LYS A 482 18.33 -20.47 38.86
C LYS A 482 16.84 -20.34 38.66
N GLN A 483 16.36 -19.17 38.22
CA GLN A 483 14.95 -18.92 37.92
C GLN A 483 14.46 -19.80 36.75
N ASN A 484 15.30 -19.94 35.72
CA ASN A 484 14.98 -20.81 34.58
C ASN A 484 14.81 -22.27 35.01
N LYS A 485 15.68 -22.78 35.92
CA LYS A 485 15.59 -24.11 36.50
C LYS A 485 14.31 -24.27 37.32
N MET A 486 14.01 -23.29 38.18
CA MET A 486 12.76 -23.33 39.01
C MET A 486 11.51 -23.42 38.14
N VAL A 487 11.46 -22.70 37.02
CA VAL A 487 10.33 -22.76 36.06
C VAL A 487 10.24 -24.12 35.38
N ASN A 488 11.37 -24.70 34.97
CA ASN A 488 11.42 -25.99 34.27
C ASN A 488 11.04 -27.17 35.19
N GLU A 489 11.34 -27.06 36.47
CA GLU A 489 11.09 -28.08 37.49
C GLU A 489 9.79 -27.84 38.28
N ALA A 490 9.02 -26.81 37.90
CA ALA A 490 7.81 -26.41 38.60
C ALA A 490 6.80 -27.56 38.72
N SER A 491 6.22 -27.69 39.90
CA SER A 491 5.10 -28.59 40.16
C SER A 491 3.81 -28.04 39.54
N THR A 492 2.86 -28.91 39.27
CA THR A 492 1.62 -28.59 38.57
C THR A 492 0.65 -27.74 39.39
N ASP A 493 0.89 -27.52 40.66
CA ASP A 493 0.11 -26.64 41.55
C ASP A 493 0.51 -25.16 41.42
N LYS A 494 1.68 -24.87 40.81
CA LYS A 494 2.16 -23.49 40.59
C LYS A 494 1.67 -22.94 39.28
N THR A 495 1.52 -21.63 39.23
CA THR A 495 1.19 -20.93 37.99
C THR A 495 2.43 -20.35 37.36
N ILE A 496 2.65 -20.61 36.06
CA ILE A 496 3.82 -20.15 35.30
C ILE A 496 3.40 -19.00 34.40
N PHE A 497 4.06 -17.84 34.53
CA PHE A 497 3.94 -16.71 33.61
C PHE A 497 5.07 -16.74 32.61
N THR A 498 4.74 -16.79 31.29
CA THR A 498 5.72 -16.96 30.23
C THR A 498 5.35 -16.17 28.97
N THR A 499 6.13 -16.25 27.91
CA THR A 499 5.78 -15.69 26.60
C THR A 499 5.19 -16.77 25.70
N HIS A 500 4.35 -16.39 24.70
CA HIS A 500 3.76 -17.32 23.73
C HIS A 500 4.84 -18.16 23.04
N THR A 501 5.89 -17.50 22.53
CA THR A 501 7.01 -18.18 21.87
C THR A 501 7.63 -19.25 22.79
N ARG A 502 7.86 -18.92 24.04
CA ARG A 502 8.44 -19.89 24.98
C ARG A 502 7.46 -21.03 25.29
N MET A 503 6.19 -20.72 25.48
CA MET A 503 5.18 -21.74 25.79
C MET A 503 5.02 -22.77 24.66
N ILE A 504 5.12 -22.33 23.40
CA ILE A 504 5.04 -23.23 22.23
C ILE A 504 6.29 -24.12 22.10
N HIS A 505 7.47 -23.59 22.47
CA HIS A 505 8.74 -24.32 22.30
C HIS A 505 9.19 -25.09 23.53
N GLN A 506 8.50 -24.96 24.63
CA GLN A 506 8.83 -25.62 25.91
C GLN A 506 7.66 -26.44 26.42
N SER A 507 7.88 -27.72 26.74
CA SER A 507 6.86 -28.56 27.36
C SER A 507 6.82 -28.29 28.86
N PHE A 508 5.63 -28.05 29.39
CA PHE A 508 5.33 -27.93 30.83
C PHE A 508 4.49 -29.12 31.29
N LYS A 509 4.55 -29.47 32.58
CA LYS A 509 3.78 -30.58 33.17
C LYS A 509 2.28 -30.31 33.33
N HIS A 510 1.87 -29.05 33.20
CA HIS A 510 0.50 -28.55 33.43
C HIS A 510 -0.46 -29.05 32.36
N ASP A 511 -1.75 -29.18 32.74
CA ASP A 511 -2.81 -29.62 31.84
C ASP A 511 -3.55 -28.48 31.15
N THR A 512 -3.38 -27.23 31.62
CA THR A 512 -4.06 -26.05 31.08
C THR A 512 -3.06 -24.99 30.67
N TYR A 513 -3.17 -24.58 29.40
CA TYR A 513 -2.36 -23.54 28.79
C TYR A 513 -3.25 -22.38 28.40
N VAL A 514 -2.91 -21.17 28.84
CA VAL A 514 -3.66 -19.94 28.59
C VAL A 514 -2.82 -19.00 27.76
N PHE A 515 -3.36 -18.61 26.61
CA PHE A 515 -2.79 -17.57 25.73
C PHE A 515 -3.57 -16.28 25.96
N ASP A 516 -2.93 -15.26 26.47
CA ASP A 516 -3.52 -13.94 26.68
C ASP A 516 -3.13 -12.98 25.55
N GLU A 517 -4.11 -12.43 24.87
CA GLU A 517 -3.99 -11.66 23.62
C GLU A 517 -3.51 -12.50 22.42
N ASP A 518 -3.00 -11.88 21.36
CA ASP A 518 -2.71 -12.45 20.06
C ASP A 518 -1.80 -13.69 20.09
N ALA A 519 -2.39 -14.87 20.10
CA ALA A 519 -1.67 -16.13 19.91
C ALA A 519 -1.43 -16.47 18.43
N PHE A 520 -2.23 -15.88 17.52
CA PHE A 520 -2.19 -16.19 16.10
C PHE A 520 -0.82 -15.90 15.49
N SER A 521 -0.24 -14.73 15.81
CA SER A 521 1.08 -14.32 15.32
C SER A 521 2.24 -15.22 15.75
N THR A 522 2.05 -16.04 16.78
CA THR A 522 3.05 -17.02 17.22
C THR A 522 2.81 -18.40 16.60
N ILE A 523 1.56 -18.74 16.31
CA ILE A 523 1.18 -20.00 15.62
C ILE A 523 1.60 -19.94 14.15
N PHE A 524 1.41 -18.79 13.51
CA PHE A 524 1.72 -18.56 12.11
C PHE A 524 2.58 -17.31 11.95
N GLU A 525 3.83 -17.50 11.51
CA GLU A 525 4.75 -16.41 11.27
C GLU A 525 5.07 -16.34 9.77
N HIS A 526 5.03 -15.15 9.21
CA HIS A 526 5.45 -14.87 7.84
C HIS A 526 6.69 -13.98 7.86
N HIS A 527 7.74 -14.46 7.22
CA HIS A 527 9.03 -13.79 7.15
C HIS A 527 9.51 -13.62 5.71
N LYS A 528 10.57 -12.84 5.55
CA LYS A 528 11.28 -12.71 4.28
C LYS A 528 12.77 -12.56 4.51
N THR A 529 13.56 -13.04 3.56
CA THR A 529 15.02 -12.82 3.48
C THR A 529 15.40 -12.40 2.05
N SER A 530 16.52 -11.69 1.89
CA SER A 530 16.97 -11.33 0.56
C SER A 530 17.67 -12.52 -0.11
N ILE A 531 17.60 -12.59 -1.43
CA ILE A 531 18.35 -13.56 -2.23
C ILE A 531 19.85 -13.44 -1.90
N THR A 532 20.38 -12.22 -1.81
CA THR A 532 21.78 -11.96 -1.50
C THR A 532 22.25 -12.57 -0.18
N GLU A 533 21.40 -12.53 0.87
CA GLU A 533 21.73 -13.16 2.16
C GLU A 533 21.87 -14.67 2.04
N LEU A 534 21.01 -15.33 1.26
CA LEU A 534 21.13 -16.77 1.00
C LEU A 534 22.33 -17.11 0.10
N GLU A 535 22.69 -16.24 -0.86
CA GLU A 535 23.90 -16.40 -1.68
C GLU A 535 25.17 -16.32 -0.82
N VAL A 536 25.22 -15.42 0.17
CA VAL A 536 26.33 -15.38 1.14
C VAL A 536 26.43 -16.69 1.90
N ILE A 537 25.32 -17.23 2.39
CA ILE A 537 25.32 -18.53 3.09
C ILE A 537 25.79 -19.64 2.14
N LYS A 538 25.27 -19.70 0.91
CA LYS A 538 25.69 -20.69 -0.09
C LYS A 538 27.20 -20.67 -0.31
N THR A 539 27.76 -19.48 -0.53
CA THR A 539 29.19 -19.30 -0.75
C THR A 539 30.02 -19.83 0.41
N HIS A 540 29.62 -19.52 1.65
CA HIS A 540 30.30 -20.02 2.83
C HIS A 540 30.17 -21.53 3.03
N LEU A 541 29.04 -22.13 2.65
CA LEU A 541 28.84 -23.59 2.66
C LEU A 541 29.75 -24.28 1.62
N MET A 542 29.81 -23.74 0.40
CA MET A 542 30.72 -24.25 -0.65
C MET A 542 32.18 -24.20 -0.21
N LEU A 543 32.63 -23.11 0.40
CA LEU A 543 34.00 -22.98 0.90
C LEU A 543 34.34 -23.99 2.00
N ARG A 544 33.35 -24.59 2.66
CA ARG A 544 33.49 -25.64 3.68
C ARG A 544 33.27 -27.04 3.13
N GLY A 545 33.10 -27.18 1.81
CA GLY A 545 32.88 -28.47 1.13
C GLY A 545 31.49 -29.06 1.36
N CYS A 546 30.51 -28.25 1.77
CA CYS A 546 29.14 -28.72 1.94
C CYS A 546 28.41 -28.76 0.59
N ASP A 547 27.47 -29.71 0.45
CA ASP A 547 26.57 -29.74 -0.71
C ASP A 547 25.60 -28.56 -0.69
N THR A 548 25.53 -27.84 -1.79
CA THR A 548 24.68 -26.62 -1.92
C THR A 548 23.56 -26.78 -2.96
N VAL A 549 23.41 -27.95 -3.57
CA VAL A 549 22.46 -28.19 -4.68
C VAL A 549 21.04 -27.78 -4.32
N GLU A 550 20.56 -28.11 -3.13
CA GLU A 550 19.22 -27.74 -2.72
C GLU A 550 19.05 -26.22 -2.51
N LEU A 551 20.06 -25.55 -1.98
CA LEU A 551 20.04 -24.09 -1.83
C LEU A 551 20.14 -23.38 -3.20
N GLU A 552 20.87 -23.97 -4.14
CA GLU A 552 20.93 -23.47 -5.52
C GLU A 552 19.58 -23.56 -6.21
N LYS A 553 18.83 -24.67 -6.04
CA LYS A 553 17.46 -24.78 -6.56
C LYS A 553 16.56 -23.68 -6.03
N VAL A 554 16.65 -23.37 -4.73
CA VAL A 554 15.92 -22.24 -4.13
C VAL A 554 16.30 -20.91 -4.78
N LEU A 555 17.59 -20.65 -4.96
CA LEU A 555 18.10 -19.40 -5.55
C LEU A 555 17.79 -19.27 -7.05
N MET A 556 17.65 -20.39 -7.76
CA MET A 556 17.29 -20.45 -9.17
C MET A 556 15.78 -20.36 -9.42
N THR A 557 14.95 -20.38 -8.38
CA THR A 557 13.50 -20.17 -8.50
C THR A 557 13.23 -18.81 -9.10
N ASN A 558 12.50 -18.76 -10.20
CA ASN A 558 12.19 -17.53 -10.94
C ASN A 558 10.68 -17.31 -11.14
N ASP A 559 9.85 -18.20 -10.58
CA ASP A 559 8.41 -18.07 -10.56
C ASP A 559 7.91 -17.52 -9.22
N THR A 560 6.64 -17.18 -9.15
CA THR A 560 5.96 -16.72 -7.94
C THR A 560 5.08 -17.80 -7.30
N GLU A 561 5.34 -19.05 -7.61
CA GLU A 561 4.61 -20.18 -7.03
C GLU A 561 5.13 -20.53 -5.62
N MET A 562 4.36 -21.30 -4.91
CA MET A 562 4.72 -21.77 -3.56
C MET A 562 5.46 -23.11 -3.65
N HIS A 563 6.66 -23.13 -3.12
CA HIS A 563 7.53 -24.29 -3.11
C HIS A 563 7.71 -24.83 -1.69
N SER A 564 7.94 -26.14 -1.58
CA SER A 564 8.40 -26.75 -0.32
C SER A 564 9.85 -26.34 -0.04
N THR A 565 10.14 -25.95 1.18
CA THR A 565 11.51 -25.66 1.58
C THR A 565 12.29 -26.95 1.69
N PRO A 566 13.47 -27.07 1.07
CA PRO A 566 14.34 -28.24 1.23
C PRO A 566 14.77 -28.44 2.68
N ILE A 567 15.11 -29.66 3.03
CA ILE A 567 15.56 -30.03 4.38
C ILE A 567 17.06 -29.75 4.51
N PHE A 568 17.45 -28.91 5.44
CA PHE A 568 18.84 -28.49 5.68
C PHE A 568 19.41 -28.97 7.03
N ILE A 569 18.80 -29.98 7.66
CA ILE A 569 19.14 -30.39 9.04
C ILE A 569 20.64 -30.68 9.22
N ASP A 570 21.30 -31.31 8.27
CA ASP A 570 22.70 -31.69 8.36
C ASP A 570 23.65 -30.49 8.38
N PHE A 571 23.22 -29.33 7.87
CA PHE A 571 24.04 -28.14 7.76
C PHE A 571 23.67 -27.03 8.75
N VAL A 572 22.61 -27.22 9.55
CA VAL A 572 22.08 -26.17 10.45
C VAL A 572 23.14 -25.61 11.38
N ASN A 573 24.01 -26.45 11.93
CA ASN A 573 25.06 -25.98 12.85
C ASN A 573 26.10 -25.13 12.12
N ILE A 574 26.49 -25.53 10.90
CA ILE A 574 27.40 -24.77 10.05
C ILE A 574 26.76 -23.44 9.65
N ILE A 575 25.48 -23.45 9.30
CA ILE A 575 24.70 -22.25 8.98
C ILE A 575 24.66 -21.30 10.20
N LYS A 576 24.44 -21.80 11.42
CA LYS A 576 24.47 -21.00 12.65
C LYS A 576 25.85 -20.33 12.84
N GLU A 577 26.95 -21.03 12.55
CA GLU A 577 28.28 -20.44 12.60
C GLU A 577 28.49 -19.35 11.56
N ILE A 578 28.04 -19.59 10.33
CA ILE A 578 28.11 -18.59 9.24
C ILE A 578 27.32 -17.33 9.63
N ILE A 579 26.10 -17.50 10.13
CA ILE A 579 25.24 -16.40 10.57
C ILE A 579 25.87 -15.63 11.75
N ARG A 580 26.54 -16.33 12.67
CA ARG A 580 27.26 -15.70 13.78
C ARG A 580 28.40 -14.81 13.29
N ALA A 581 29.16 -15.29 12.31
CA ALA A 581 30.37 -14.63 11.80
C ALA A 581 30.07 -13.46 10.83
N ASN A 582 28.89 -13.39 10.24
CA ASN A 582 28.54 -12.40 9.22
C ASN A 582 27.41 -11.48 9.68
N ALA A 583 27.32 -10.30 9.05
CA ALA A 583 26.20 -9.37 9.25
C ALA A 583 25.04 -9.71 8.30
N PHE A 584 23.88 -9.96 8.86
CA PHE A 584 22.62 -10.18 8.12
C PHE A 584 21.58 -9.17 8.60
N ASN A 585 20.76 -8.66 7.67
CA ASN A 585 19.72 -7.68 7.95
C ASN A 585 18.39 -8.34 8.35
N THR A 586 18.26 -9.65 8.06
CA THR A 586 17.05 -10.42 8.36
C THR A 586 17.38 -11.63 9.24
N ASN A 587 16.34 -12.23 9.84
CA ASN A 587 16.49 -13.50 10.56
C ASN A 587 16.55 -14.65 9.55
N VAL A 588 17.61 -14.70 8.75
CA VAL A 588 17.79 -15.69 7.69
C VAL A 588 17.80 -17.13 8.20
N LEU A 589 18.16 -17.37 9.47
CA LEU A 589 18.15 -18.71 10.07
C LEU A 589 16.74 -19.33 10.05
N LYS A 590 15.69 -18.52 10.23
CA LYS A 590 14.31 -19.01 10.19
C LYS A 590 13.92 -19.62 8.84
N PHE A 591 14.54 -19.18 7.74
CA PHE A 591 14.32 -19.78 6.44
C PHE A 591 14.61 -21.29 6.44
N PHE A 592 15.70 -21.70 7.05
CA PHE A 592 16.13 -23.10 7.12
C PHE A 592 15.24 -24.01 8.01
N TYR A 593 14.30 -23.42 8.72
CA TYR A 593 13.26 -24.11 9.51
C TYR A 593 11.86 -23.93 8.91
N SER A 594 11.74 -23.25 7.78
CA SER A 594 10.46 -23.00 7.13
C SER A 594 9.94 -24.25 6.43
N SER A 595 8.63 -24.35 6.28
CA SER A 595 7.99 -25.45 5.56
C SER A 595 7.85 -25.15 4.07
N ARG A 596 7.62 -23.89 3.73
CA ARG A 596 7.36 -23.42 2.36
C ARG A 596 7.94 -22.04 2.15
N PHE A 597 8.29 -21.79 0.89
CA PHE A 597 8.78 -20.48 0.45
C PHE A 597 8.17 -20.10 -0.90
N MET A 598 8.29 -18.81 -1.25
CA MET A 598 8.00 -18.28 -2.58
C MET A 598 8.85 -17.05 -2.86
N LEU A 599 9.13 -16.80 -4.13
CA LEU A 599 9.84 -15.60 -4.56
C LEU A 599 8.82 -14.49 -4.87
N ASP A 600 9.00 -13.32 -4.25
CA ASP A 600 8.22 -12.13 -4.60
C ASP A 600 9.06 -10.88 -4.38
N GLY A 601 9.15 -10.03 -5.42
CA GLY A 601 9.83 -8.75 -5.35
C GLY A 601 11.31 -8.78 -4.99
N GLY A 602 12.03 -9.81 -5.39
CA GLY A 602 13.46 -9.98 -5.09
C GLY A 602 13.75 -10.44 -3.66
N TYR A 603 12.70 -10.84 -2.93
CA TYR A 603 12.81 -11.47 -1.62
C TYR A 603 12.25 -12.88 -1.67
N ILE A 604 12.86 -13.76 -0.90
CA ILE A 604 12.32 -15.07 -0.58
C ILE A 604 11.44 -14.92 0.66
N HIS A 605 10.12 -15.02 0.45
CA HIS A 605 9.14 -15.05 1.50
C HIS A 605 8.97 -16.50 1.98
N TYR A 606 8.76 -16.70 3.27
CA TYR A 606 8.62 -18.03 3.86
C TYR A 606 7.76 -18.00 5.12
N GLU A 607 7.24 -19.15 5.51
CA GLU A 607 6.41 -19.31 6.69
C GLU A 607 7.06 -20.20 7.75
N ILE A 608 6.79 -19.85 9.01
CA ILE A 608 6.99 -20.76 10.14
C ILE A 608 5.62 -21.18 10.64
N ASN A 609 5.33 -22.46 10.52
CA ASN A 609 4.10 -23.07 11.01
C ASN A 609 4.38 -23.79 12.32
N ASN A 610 3.92 -23.20 13.42
CA ASN A 610 4.10 -23.77 14.77
C ASN A 610 2.86 -24.57 15.24
N LEU A 611 1.90 -24.85 14.37
CA LEU A 611 0.66 -25.54 14.74
C LEU A 611 0.93 -26.92 15.38
N ASN A 612 1.89 -27.67 14.85
CA ASN A 612 2.28 -28.98 15.36
C ASN A 612 3.00 -28.93 16.73
N LYS A 613 3.36 -27.75 17.21
CA LYS A 613 3.95 -27.53 18.53
C LYS A 613 2.91 -27.25 19.60
N LEU A 614 1.66 -26.99 19.23
CA LEU A 614 0.58 -26.86 20.18
C LEU A 614 0.24 -28.24 20.75
N PRO A 615 0.15 -28.38 22.09
CA PRO A 615 -0.13 -29.68 22.68
C PRO A 615 -1.56 -30.14 22.35
N VAL A 616 -1.69 -31.33 21.81
CA VAL A 616 -2.99 -31.90 21.41
C VAL A 616 -3.73 -32.54 22.58
N ASP A 617 -3.01 -32.90 23.64
CA ASP A 617 -3.51 -33.58 24.84
C ASP A 617 -3.83 -32.62 25.98
N LYS A 618 -3.63 -31.32 25.80
CA LYS A 618 -3.84 -30.30 26.84
C LYS A 618 -5.06 -29.43 26.54
N LYS A 619 -5.63 -28.87 27.59
CA LYS A 619 -6.64 -27.81 27.46
C LYS A 619 -5.99 -26.51 27.08
N LEU A 620 -6.47 -25.90 26.00
CA LEU A 620 -5.98 -24.64 25.46
C LEU A 620 -7.03 -23.55 25.65
N ILE A 621 -6.64 -22.40 26.19
CA ILE A 621 -7.52 -21.26 26.44
C ILE A 621 -6.93 -20.04 25.74
N PHE A 622 -7.67 -19.47 24.82
CA PHE A 622 -7.28 -18.27 24.07
C PHE A 622 -8.16 -17.10 24.52
N LEU A 623 -7.54 -16.08 25.09
CA LEU A 623 -8.19 -14.86 25.59
C LEU A 623 -7.93 -13.70 24.61
N ASP A 624 -8.62 -13.67 23.49
CA ASP A 624 -8.34 -12.70 22.43
C ASP A 624 -9.61 -11.97 21.99
N ALA A 625 -9.55 -10.64 22.00
CA ALA A 625 -10.65 -9.77 21.59
C ALA A 625 -10.84 -9.72 20.06
N THR A 626 -9.81 -10.02 19.33
CA THR A 626 -9.68 -9.76 17.88
C THR A 626 -9.42 -11.01 17.06
N ALA A 627 -9.47 -12.16 17.74
CA ALA A 627 -9.23 -13.45 17.11
C ALA A 627 -10.16 -13.71 15.91
N SER A 628 -9.60 -14.23 14.85
CA SER A 628 -10.34 -14.77 13.72
C SER A 628 -10.99 -16.10 14.11
N VAL A 629 -12.29 -16.11 14.29
CA VAL A 629 -13.05 -17.34 14.58
C VAL A 629 -12.91 -18.34 13.44
N THR A 630 -12.85 -17.87 12.21
CA THR A 630 -12.64 -18.71 11.04
C THR A 630 -11.30 -19.46 11.10
N PHE A 631 -10.23 -18.77 11.49
CA PHE A 631 -8.91 -19.37 11.67
C PHE A 631 -8.94 -20.46 12.75
N PHE A 632 -9.46 -20.16 13.94
CA PHE A 632 -9.50 -21.11 15.04
C PHE A 632 -10.37 -22.33 14.72
N LYS A 633 -11.50 -22.15 14.05
CA LYS A 633 -12.36 -23.26 13.58
C LYS A 633 -11.63 -24.18 12.59
N LYS A 634 -10.85 -23.62 11.67
CA LYS A 634 -10.04 -24.40 10.71
C LYS A 634 -8.97 -25.25 11.42
N ILE A 635 -8.36 -24.72 12.49
CA ILE A 635 -7.28 -25.42 13.20
C ILE A 635 -7.83 -26.48 14.17
N PHE A 636 -8.83 -26.13 14.97
CA PHE A 636 -9.26 -26.98 16.08
C PHE A 636 -10.51 -27.80 15.78
N GLY A 637 -11.25 -27.47 14.69
CA GLY A 637 -12.46 -28.22 14.31
C GLY A 637 -13.46 -28.34 15.46
N ASP A 638 -13.92 -29.56 15.70
CA ASP A 638 -14.91 -29.89 16.75
C ASP A 638 -14.35 -29.75 18.18
N ARG A 639 -13.03 -29.64 18.32
CA ARG A 639 -12.36 -29.41 19.61
C ARG A 639 -12.56 -27.98 20.09
N LEU A 640 -13.00 -27.04 19.22
CA LEU A 640 -13.13 -25.62 19.53
C LEU A 640 -14.48 -25.29 20.17
N VAL A 641 -14.43 -24.65 21.34
CA VAL A 641 -15.57 -23.99 21.96
C VAL A 641 -15.35 -22.48 21.90
N VAL A 642 -16.30 -21.75 21.28
CA VAL A 642 -16.20 -20.28 21.12
C VAL A 642 -17.18 -19.60 22.07
N ILE A 643 -16.67 -18.68 22.89
CA ILE A 643 -17.44 -17.76 23.72
C ILE A 643 -17.20 -16.36 23.15
N ASP A 644 -18.17 -15.84 22.37
CA ASP A 644 -18.04 -14.55 21.73
C ASP A 644 -18.92 -13.51 22.42
N VAL A 645 -18.28 -12.58 23.12
CA VAL A 645 -18.85 -11.38 23.74
C VAL A 645 -18.06 -10.13 23.32
N SER A 646 -17.66 -10.09 22.05
CA SER A 646 -16.90 -8.97 21.49
C SER A 646 -17.74 -7.73 21.25
N ASN A 647 -19.04 -7.88 20.96
CA ASN A 647 -19.96 -6.80 20.65
C ASN A 647 -20.67 -6.31 21.92
N ILE A 648 -20.09 -5.34 22.61
CA ILE A 648 -20.66 -4.70 23.78
C ILE A 648 -21.11 -3.28 23.44
N LYS A 649 -22.27 -2.87 23.93
CA LYS A 649 -22.79 -1.51 23.73
C LYS A 649 -21.79 -0.47 24.25
N PHE A 650 -21.42 0.49 23.40
CA PHE A 650 -20.53 1.57 23.78
C PHE A 650 -21.22 2.58 24.69
N GLN A 651 -20.55 3.04 25.74
CA GLN A 651 -20.89 4.23 26.51
C GLN A 651 -20.37 5.50 25.80
N GLY A 652 -19.20 5.40 25.20
CA GLY A 652 -18.63 6.44 24.36
C GLY A 652 -19.15 6.41 22.93
N SER A 653 -18.51 7.14 22.06
CA SER A 653 -18.92 7.30 20.67
C SER A 653 -17.83 6.87 19.70
N LEU A 654 -18.21 6.14 18.64
CA LEU A 654 -17.36 5.85 17.49
C LEU A 654 -17.90 6.59 16.26
N VAL A 655 -17.15 7.57 15.78
CA VAL A 655 -17.46 8.33 14.56
C VAL A 655 -16.50 7.89 13.48
N GLN A 656 -17.02 7.32 12.39
CA GLN A 656 -16.17 6.75 11.36
C GLN A 656 -16.32 7.44 10.03
N ASN A 657 -15.20 7.93 9.47
CA ASN A 657 -15.11 8.43 8.10
C ASN A 657 -14.67 7.29 7.17
N THR A 658 -15.60 6.86 6.32
CA THR A 658 -15.39 5.74 5.36
C THR A 658 -15.08 6.21 3.95
N SER A 659 -15.07 7.53 3.68
CA SER A 659 -14.92 8.10 2.33
C SER A 659 -13.63 7.74 1.61
N LYS A 660 -12.56 7.42 2.35
CA LYS A 660 -11.23 7.12 1.81
C LYS A 660 -10.65 5.85 2.43
N SER A 661 -9.99 5.06 1.60
CA SER A 661 -9.11 4.01 2.13
C SER A 661 -7.87 4.66 2.71
N CYS A 662 -7.74 4.63 4.02
CA CYS A 662 -6.56 5.09 4.72
C CYS A 662 -5.51 3.97 4.88
N SER A 663 -5.46 3.00 3.93
CA SER A 663 -4.34 2.08 3.81
C SER A 663 -3.03 2.85 3.54
N LYS A 664 -1.87 2.21 3.70
CA LYS A 664 -0.56 2.84 3.41
C LYS A 664 -0.57 3.56 2.04
N LYS A 665 -0.98 2.85 0.97
CA LYS A 665 -1.11 3.44 -0.38
C LYS A 665 -2.14 4.58 -0.45
N GLY A 666 -3.22 4.50 0.30
CA GLY A 666 -4.21 5.57 0.38
C GLY A 666 -3.66 6.82 1.07
N LEU A 667 -2.94 6.64 2.16
CA LEU A 667 -2.31 7.74 2.90
C LEU A 667 -1.20 8.44 2.09
N ASP A 668 -0.48 7.73 1.20
CA ASP A 668 0.44 8.37 0.26
C ASP A 668 -0.22 9.50 -0.55
N SER A 669 -1.51 9.36 -0.85
CA SER A 669 -2.27 10.31 -1.68
C SER A 669 -3.12 11.29 -0.88
N TYR A 670 -3.50 10.95 0.37
CA TYR A 670 -4.54 11.69 1.10
C TYR A 670 -4.13 12.16 2.50
N HIS A 671 -2.89 11.93 2.94
CA HIS A 671 -2.46 12.27 4.31
C HIS A 671 -2.70 13.74 4.69
N GLU A 672 -2.44 14.69 3.78
CA GLU A 672 -2.69 16.12 4.05
C GLU A 672 -4.16 16.42 4.35
N LYS A 673 -5.08 15.86 3.53
CA LYS A 673 -6.52 16.05 3.72
C LYS A 673 -7.02 15.41 5.01
N VAL A 674 -6.46 14.26 5.38
CA VAL A 674 -6.82 13.56 6.61
C VAL A 674 -6.24 14.27 7.81
N SER A 675 -4.98 14.70 7.76
CA SER A 675 -4.32 15.46 8.84
C SER A 675 -5.06 16.77 9.14
N GLY A 676 -5.50 17.51 8.11
CA GLY A 676 -6.31 18.71 8.28
C GLY A 676 -7.65 18.46 8.99
N LYS A 677 -8.27 17.27 8.80
CA LYS A 677 -9.51 16.89 9.50
C LYS A 677 -9.27 16.42 10.94
N VAL A 678 -8.14 15.78 11.20
CA VAL A 678 -7.75 15.26 12.51
C VAL A 678 -7.36 16.39 13.48
N GLY A 679 -6.71 17.45 12.98
CA GLY A 679 -6.26 18.58 13.78
C GLY A 679 -5.25 18.17 14.86
N ASN A 680 -5.49 18.60 16.11
CA ASN A 680 -4.59 18.37 17.25
C ASN A 680 -4.95 17.15 18.11
N LEU A 681 -5.93 16.33 17.72
CA LEU A 681 -6.27 15.13 18.47
C LEU A 681 -5.10 14.12 18.44
N PRO A 682 -4.90 13.35 19.53
CA PRO A 682 -3.96 12.23 19.51
C PRO A 682 -4.26 11.25 18.38
N VAL A 683 -3.24 10.75 17.68
CA VAL A 683 -3.44 9.89 16.50
C VAL A 683 -2.71 8.56 16.63
N ILE A 684 -3.46 7.47 16.42
CA ILE A 684 -2.89 6.15 16.12
C ILE A 684 -2.89 5.97 14.60
N THR A 685 -1.73 5.64 14.01
CA THR A 685 -1.60 5.39 12.57
C THR A 685 -0.46 4.41 12.29
N HIS A 686 -0.13 4.16 11.02
CA HIS A 686 1.07 3.40 10.64
C HIS A 686 2.37 4.15 10.99
N VAL A 687 3.41 3.43 11.41
CA VAL A 687 4.70 4.00 11.88
C VAL A 687 5.23 5.09 10.93
N ASN A 688 5.35 4.78 9.63
CA ASN A 688 5.94 5.69 8.65
C ASN A 688 5.08 6.94 8.35
N TYR A 689 3.82 6.95 8.79
CA TYR A 689 2.87 8.05 8.57
C TYR A 689 2.68 8.95 9.79
N LYS A 690 3.24 8.61 10.94
CA LYS A 690 3.20 9.44 12.16
C LYS A 690 3.67 10.88 11.90
N LYS A 691 4.70 11.04 11.10
CA LYS A 691 5.30 12.34 10.73
C LYS A 691 4.35 13.34 10.05
N TYR A 692 3.20 12.87 9.54
CA TYR A 692 2.22 13.71 8.85
C TYR A 692 1.13 14.25 9.78
N PHE A 693 1.13 13.87 11.06
CA PHE A 693 0.14 14.29 12.04
C PHE A 693 0.79 15.11 13.15
N THR A 694 0.04 16.09 13.67
CA THR A 694 0.55 17.03 14.67
C THR A 694 0.80 16.38 16.03
N ASN A 695 -0.06 15.41 16.41
CA ASN A 695 -0.01 14.76 17.72
C ASN A 695 -0.09 13.22 17.59
N PRO A 696 0.95 12.58 16.98
CA PRO A 696 0.98 11.13 16.89
C PRO A 696 1.29 10.52 18.27
N VAL A 697 0.66 9.40 18.61
CA VAL A 697 0.98 8.64 19.81
C VAL A 697 2.23 7.81 19.56
N ASP A 698 3.35 8.14 20.22
CA ASP A 698 4.65 7.52 19.93
C ASP A 698 4.69 6.03 20.22
N THR A 699 4.04 5.58 21.28
CA THR A 699 4.05 4.18 21.74
C THR A 699 3.07 3.29 20.99
N LEU A 700 2.08 3.86 20.27
CA LEU A 700 1.02 3.12 19.61
C LEU A 700 1.05 3.31 18.07
N HIS A 701 0.92 2.20 17.37
CA HIS A 701 0.76 2.17 15.91
C HIS A 701 0.20 0.82 15.47
N PHE A 702 -0.34 0.71 14.27
CA PHE A 702 -0.77 -0.59 13.72
C PHE A 702 0.36 -1.61 13.77
N GLY A 703 0.08 -2.80 14.29
CA GLY A 703 1.05 -3.84 14.61
C GLY A 703 1.70 -3.71 16.00
N ASN A 704 1.40 -2.65 16.76
CA ASN A 704 1.79 -2.51 18.18
C ASN A 704 0.69 -1.74 18.94
N LEU A 705 -0.47 -2.37 19.06
CA LEU A 705 -1.64 -1.80 19.70
C LEU A 705 -1.96 -2.45 21.06
N THR A 706 -1.15 -3.42 21.53
CA THR A 706 -1.42 -4.20 22.73
C THR A 706 -0.94 -3.50 24.01
N GLY A 707 -1.60 -3.81 25.16
CA GLY A 707 -1.09 -3.52 26.49
C GLY A 707 -1.04 -2.06 26.95
N SER A 708 -1.61 -1.07 26.23
CA SER A 708 -1.51 0.35 26.59
C SER A 708 -2.83 0.97 27.04
N ASN A 709 -2.79 1.78 28.09
CA ASN A 709 -3.91 2.54 28.62
C ASN A 709 -3.78 4.06 28.43
N VAL A 710 -2.79 4.53 27.68
CA VAL A 710 -2.44 5.96 27.55
C VAL A 710 -3.58 6.84 27.00
N LEU A 711 -4.49 6.24 26.22
CA LEU A 711 -5.67 6.90 25.61
C LEU A 711 -6.99 6.58 26.31
N SER A 712 -6.98 5.86 27.41
CA SER A 712 -8.22 5.51 28.15
C SER A 712 -8.99 6.77 28.57
N GLY A 713 -10.24 6.88 28.17
CA GLY A 713 -11.12 8.01 28.48
C GLY A 713 -10.80 9.31 27.72
N LYS A 714 -9.90 9.29 26.75
CA LYS A 714 -9.55 10.46 25.94
C LYS A 714 -10.16 10.37 24.55
N ASP A 715 -10.46 11.53 23.97
CA ASP A 715 -10.83 11.64 22.56
C ASP A 715 -9.58 11.55 21.70
N PHE A 716 -9.62 10.76 20.62
CA PHE A 716 -8.48 10.57 19.73
C PHE A 716 -8.92 10.07 18.35
N CYS A 717 -7.98 9.99 17.42
CA CYS A 717 -8.17 9.48 16.08
C CYS A 717 -7.43 8.16 15.85
N VAL A 718 -8.06 7.26 15.10
CA VAL A 718 -7.43 6.08 14.48
C VAL A 718 -7.45 6.30 12.99
N VAL A 719 -6.27 6.38 12.36
CA VAL A 719 -6.13 6.67 10.93
C VAL A 719 -5.39 5.53 10.26
N GLY A 720 -6.11 4.70 9.55
CA GLY A 720 -5.49 3.59 8.84
C GLY A 720 -6.46 2.46 8.53
N THR A 721 -6.05 1.63 7.58
CA THR A 721 -6.62 0.31 7.29
C THR A 721 -5.47 -0.64 7.16
N MET A 722 -5.25 -1.49 8.16
CA MET A 722 -4.14 -2.45 8.15
C MET A 722 -4.51 -3.64 7.28
N THR A 723 -3.65 -3.96 6.33
CA THR A 723 -3.71 -5.18 5.54
C THR A 723 -2.31 -5.74 5.40
N TYR A 724 -2.18 -7.06 5.49
CA TYR A 724 -0.90 -7.71 5.24
C TYR A 724 -0.64 -7.82 3.73
N HIS A 725 0.59 -8.15 3.38
CA HIS A 725 0.96 -8.36 1.98
C HIS A 725 0.23 -9.60 1.40
N PRO A 726 -0.14 -9.63 0.11
CA PRO A 726 -0.82 -10.79 -0.49
C PRO A 726 -0.10 -12.13 -0.28
N THR A 727 1.23 -12.14 -0.26
CA THR A 727 2.03 -13.34 0.03
C THR A 727 1.72 -13.95 1.39
N TYR A 728 1.46 -13.12 2.41
CA TYR A 728 1.03 -13.58 3.73
C TYR A 728 -0.23 -14.47 3.65
N TYR A 729 -1.23 -14.03 2.86
CA TYR A 729 -2.48 -14.78 2.69
C TYR A 729 -2.31 -16.05 1.85
N ARG A 730 -1.34 -16.07 0.93
CA ARG A 730 -1.00 -17.30 0.19
C ARG A 730 -0.48 -18.39 1.14
N PHE A 731 0.46 -18.03 2.01
CA PHE A 731 0.97 -18.98 3.02
C PHE A 731 -0.12 -19.39 4.00
N LEU A 732 -0.94 -18.43 4.47
CA LEU A 732 -2.05 -18.72 5.38
C LEU A 732 -3.07 -19.67 4.73
N ALA A 733 -3.44 -19.46 3.48
CA ALA A 733 -4.33 -20.34 2.73
C ALA A 733 -3.74 -21.75 2.62
N GLY A 734 -2.45 -21.85 2.29
CA GLY A 734 -1.78 -23.13 2.24
C GLY A 734 -1.71 -23.86 3.59
N MET A 735 -1.46 -23.13 4.70
CA MET A 735 -1.47 -23.73 6.05
C MET A 735 -2.87 -24.24 6.44
N LEU A 736 -3.92 -23.53 6.06
CA LEU A 736 -5.31 -23.87 6.37
C LEU A 736 -5.98 -24.77 5.33
N ASN A 737 -5.23 -25.26 4.32
CA ASN A 737 -5.74 -26.05 3.19
C ASN A 737 -6.93 -25.37 2.47
N ILE A 738 -6.86 -24.05 2.29
CA ILE A 738 -7.85 -23.29 1.53
C ILE A 738 -7.46 -23.35 0.05
N ASN A 739 -8.32 -23.96 -0.76
CA ASN A 739 -8.12 -23.99 -2.22
C ASN A 739 -8.44 -22.62 -2.82
N CYS A 740 -7.44 -21.93 -3.33
CA CYS A 740 -7.59 -20.62 -3.95
C CYS A 740 -6.65 -20.52 -5.17
N GLU A 741 -7.22 -20.31 -6.34
CA GLU A 741 -6.48 -20.18 -7.59
C GLU A 741 -5.99 -18.75 -7.84
N ASP A 742 -6.77 -17.75 -7.42
CA ASP A 742 -6.44 -16.33 -7.62
C ASP A 742 -6.26 -15.61 -6.28
N PHE A 743 -5.00 -15.29 -5.97
CA PHE A 743 -4.61 -14.54 -4.76
C PHE A 743 -4.54 -13.02 -4.99
N ARG A 744 -5.04 -12.51 -6.12
CA ARG A 744 -5.07 -11.06 -6.36
C ARG A 744 -6.22 -10.41 -5.58
N MET A 745 -5.87 -9.38 -4.84
CA MET A 745 -6.89 -8.55 -4.19
C MET A 745 -7.57 -7.66 -5.24
N LYS A 746 -8.89 -7.69 -5.26
CA LYS A 746 -9.75 -6.90 -6.14
C LYS A 746 -10.66 -6.00 -5.31
N ASN A 747 -11.09 -4.88 -5.89
CA ASN A 747 -12.08 -4.03 -5.24
C ASN A 747 -13.47 -4.66 -5.47
N LEU A 748 -14.03 -5.24 -4.43
CA LEU A 748 -15.28 -6.00 -4.45
C LEU A 748 -16.34 -5.30 -3.61
N LYS A 749 -17.62 -5.50 -3.97
CA LYS A 749 -18.75 -5.15 -3.10
C LYS A 749 -18.94 -6.28 -2.11
N VAL A 750 -18.55 -6.05 -0.87
CA VAL A 750 -18.55 -7.03 0.22
C VAL A 750 -19.82 -6.90 1.03
N ASN A 751 -20.38 -8.04 1.47
CA ASN A 751 -21.39 -8.09 2.53
C ASN A 751 -20.76 -8.77 3.75
N TYR A 752 -20.57 -8.00 4.82
CA TYR A 752 -19.90 -8.47 6.02
C TYR A 752 -20.64 -7.97 7.27
N GLU A 753 -21.14 -8.88 8.08
CA GLU A 753 -21.86 -8.57 9.33
C GLU A 753 -22.96 -7.52 9.13
N GLY A 754 -23.85 -7.75 8.13
CA GLY A 754 -24.96 -6.85 7.80
C GLY A 754 -24.56 -5.49 7.21
N ARG A 755 -23.30 -5.33 6.82
CA ARG A 755 -22.78 -4.08 6.20
C ARG A 755 -22.31 -4.38 4.80
N ARG A 756 -22.83 -3.67 3.82
CA ARG A 756 -22.46 -3.81 2.42
C ARG A 756 -21.64 -2.59 1.97
N PHE A 757 -20.42 -2.83 1.54
CA PHE A 757 -19.47 -1.77 1.21
C PHE A 757 -18.45 -2.23 0.16
N TRP A 758 -17.71 -1.29 -0.45
CA TRP A 758 -16.63 -1.59 -1.38
C TRP A 758 -15.30 -1.72 -0.64
N PHE A 759 -14.64 -2.87 -0.81
CA PHE A 759 -13.36 -3.12 -0.16
C PHE A 759 -12.42 -3.92 -1.06
N THR A 760 -11.11 -3.67 -0.94
CA THR A 760 -10.08 -4.43 -1.67
C THR A 760 -9.79 -5.71 -0.89
N THR A 761 -10.19 -6.84 -1.44
CA THR A 761 -10.12 -8.16 -0.79
C THR A 761 -10.07 -9.29 -1.83
N PHE A 762 -10.10 -10.53 -1.40
CA PHE A 762 -10.06 -11.73 -2.24
C PHE A 762 -11.46 -12.14 -2.74
N GLU A 763 -11.50 -12.79 -3.92
CA GLU A 763 -12.74 -13.39 -4.45
C GLU A 763 -13.08 -14.71 -3.74
N ASN A 764 -12.08 -15.48 -3.31
CA ASN A 764 -12.31 -16.71 -2.55
C ASN A 764 -12.98 -16.38 -1.20
N PRO A 765 -14.17 -16.96 -0.90
CA PRO A 765 -14.96 -16.56 0.27
C PRO A 765 -14.28 -16.83 1.61
N GLU A 766 -13.56 -17.95 1.74
CA GLU A 766 -12.88 -18.29 3.00
C GLU A 766 -11.70 -17.35 3.27
N LEU A 767 -10.89 -17.10 2.24
CA LEU A 767 -9.76 -16.18 2.33
C LEU A 767 -10.22 -14.74 2.51
N GLN A 768 -11.33 -14.37 1.86
CA GLN A 768 -11.99 -13.08 2.08
C GLN A 768 -12.40 -12.93 3.54
N ARG A 769 -13.08 -13.92 4.11
CA ARG A 769 -13.53 -13.87 5.51
C ARG A 769 -12.36 -13.70 6.48
N LEU A 770 -11.29 -14.46 6.31
CA LEU A 770 -10.07 -14.35 7.11
C LEU A 770 -9.45 -12.94 7.01
N HIS A 771 -9.36 -12.40 5.79
CA HIS A 771 -8.83 -11.06 5.57
C HIS A 771 -9.68 -9.99 6.27
N LEU A 772 -11.01 -10.07 6.14
CA LEU A 772 -11.92 -9.10 6.74
C LEU A 772 -11.88 -9.16 8.27
N GLU A 773 -11.85 -10.36 8.85
CA GLU A 773 -11.73 -10.57 10.31
C GLU A 773 -10.41 -10.00 10.86
N GLN A 774 -9.29 -10.14 10.13
CA GLN A 774 -8.01 -9.55 10.52
C GLN A 774 -8.02 -8.01 10.46
N VAL A 775 -8.58 -7.44 9.39
CA VAL A 775 -8.71 -5.97 9.26
C VAL A 775 -9.60 -5.42 10.39
N GLU A 776 -10.73 -6.08 10.65
CA GLU A 776 -11.62 -5.70 11.73
C GLU A 776 -10.92 -5.75 13.10
N GLY A 777 -10.18 -6.84 13.37
CA GLY A 777 -9.43 -7.02 14.60
C GLY A 777 -8.46 -5.89 14.89
N GLU A 778 -7.63 -5.51 13.91
CA GLU A 778 -6.67 -4.41 14.04
C GLU A 778 -7.37 -3.06 14.31
N LEU A 779 -8.49 -2.80 13.64
CA LEU A 779 -9.25 -1.56 13.85
C LEU A 779 -9.92 -1.55 15.24
N ILE A 780 -10.50 -2.67 15.66
CA ILE A 780 -11.11 -2.83 16.98
C ILE A 780 -10.07 -2.62 18.09
N GLN A 781 -8.86 -3.18 17.96
CA GLN A 781 -7.79 -2.93 18.92
C GLN A 781 -7.45 -1.45 19.04
N GLY A 782 -7.34 -0.75 17.90
CA GLY A 782 -7.08 0.68 17.87
C GLY A 782 -8.19 1.49 18.56
N VAL A 783 -9.44 1.24 18.20
CA VAL A 783 -10.61 1.95 18.74
C VAL A 783 -10.76 1.72 20.26
N HIS A 784 -10.56 0.49 20.73
CA HIS A 784 -10.71 0.15 22.15
C HIS A 784 -9.59 0.68 23.05
N ARG A 785 -8.55 1.36 22.52
CA ARG A 785 -7.60 2.12 23.36
C ARG A 785 -8.32 3.24 24.14
N GLY A 786 -9.47 3.72 23.64
CA GLY A 786 -10.35 4.68 24.34
C GLY A 786 -11.20 4.09 25.47
N ARG A 787 -11.27 2.75 25.57
CA ARG A 787 -12.14 2.06 26.54
C ARG A 787 -13.62 2.43 26.38
N LEU A 788 -14.13 2.53 25.15
CA LEU A 788 -15.49 3.00 24.83
C LEU A 788 -16.61 2.24 25.55
N ILE A 789 -16.40 0.99 25.98
CA ILE A 789 -17.37 0.22 26.76
C ILE A 789 -17.48 0.70 28.21
N ARG A 790 -16.57 1.54 28.72
CA ARG A 790 -16.47 2.01 30.11
C ARG A 790 -16.32 3.52 30.25
N THR A 791 -16.10 4.23 29.16
CA THR A 791 -15.82 5.68 29.16
C THR A 791 -16.68 6.40 28.14
N GLY A 792 -16.94 7.68 28.36
CA GLY A 792 -17.66 8.55 27.43
C GLY A 792 -16.80 9.13 26.30
N ALA A 793 -15.59 8.61 26.07
CA ALA A 793 -14.67 9.12 25.05
C ALA A 793 -15.25 9.02 23.62
N THR A 794 -14.82 9.92 22.75
CA THR A 794 -15.12 9.88 21.32
C THR A 794 -13.91 9.45 20.52
N VAL A 795 -14.05 8.37 19.75
CA VAL A 795 -13.00 7.91 18.82
C VAL A 795 -13.41 8.23 17.39
N HIS A 796 -12.53 8.94 16.67
CA HIS A 796 -12.69 9.23 15.26
C HIS A 796 -11.88 8.25 14.42
N LEU A 797 -12.56 7.36 13.69
CA LEU A 797 -11.91 6.36 12.84
C LEU A 797 -11.93 6.81 11.37
N TYR A 798 -10.75 6.82 10.74
CA TYR A 798 -10.57 7.07 9.31
C TYR A 798 -10.16 5.76 8.63
N SER A 799 -11.13 5.03 8.12
CA SER A 799 -10.96 3.74 7.42
C SER A 799 -12.20 3.45 6.58
N ASN A 800 -12.01 2.91 5.37
CA ASN A 800 -13.11 2.46 4.52
C ASN A 800 -13.65 1.06 4.88
N PHE A 801 -13.10 0.41 5.89
CA PHE A 801 -13.65 -0.82 6.47
C PHE A 801 -14.60 -0.44 7.63
N PRO A 802 -15.93 -0.61 7.47
CA PRO A 802 -16.88 -0.14 8.47
C PRO A 802 -16.89 -1.04 9.72
N LEU A 803 -16.87 -0.43 10.90
CA LEU A 803 -17.02 -1.13 12.16
C LEU A 803 -18.49 -1.09 12.64
N LEU A 804 -18.89 -2.12 13.39
CA LEU A 804 -20.16 -2.17 14.08
C LEU A 804 -20.26 -1.01 15.10
N GLN A 805 -21.47 -0.50 15.32
CA GLN A 805 -21.78 0.61 16.24
C GLN A 805 -21.14 1.97 15.87
N ALA A 806 -20.49 2.08 14.71
CA ALA A 806 -19.96 3.36 14.25
C ALA A 806 -21.06 4.25 13.65
N LYS A 807 -21.01 5.54 13.98
CA LYS A 807 -21.73 6.56 13.23
C LYS A 807 -20.93 6.91 11.98
N TYR A 808 -21.39 6.44 10.81
CA TYR A 808 -20.69 6.68 9.56
C TYR A 808 -20.86 8.12 9.08
N ILE A 809 -19.74 8.72 8.68
CA ILE A 809 -19.65 10.01 7.95
C ILE A 809 -18.88 9.79 6.65
N TYR A 810 -19.20 10.56 5.63
CA TYR A 810 -18.68 10.35 4.28
C TYR A 810 -17.82 11.54 3.82
#